data_b7eb461bb8f4db6c64ada8f53510f647
#
_entry.id   b7eb461bb8f4db6c64ada8f53510f647
#
_cell.length_a   1.000
_cell.length_b   1.000
_cell.length_c   1.000
_cell.angle_alpha   90.00
_cell.angle_beta   90.00
_cell.angle_gamma   90.00
#
_symmetry.space_group_name_H-M   'P 1'
#
loop_
_entity.id
_entity.type
_entity.pdbx_description
1 polymer ?
#
loop_
_entity_poly.entity_id
_entity_poly.type
_entity_poly.pdbx_seq_one_letter_code
_entity_poly.pdbx_strand_id
1 'polypeptide(L)'
;MAAAAAEEYYPLFETKRGKGRVLYRIFSLSLFLAICFIWLYRVSHIPREAQHGRWVWIGLFFAELWFGLYWLLRHPFRWNLVFRQPFRHILSQRYEKILPRVDIFVCTADPVIEPPVMVMNTVLSVMAYEYPPEKVSVYVSDDAASDITFYALSEASTFARHWLPFCKRFKVDPTSPLAYFNTVSSSTHPIHTAEEFATIKKLYQDMESRIENAAKVGEVPKEVQSKYKGFSEWDSYSSRRDHHTILQILLNGKDSSSKDVDGQVMPILVYLAREKRPQLPHNFKAGAMNSLLRVSSMISNGEIILNVDCDMYSNNSQSLRDALCFFMDEVKGHEIAFVQTPQCFENVTKNDLYGGAMRIPYEVEFHGMDALGGPLYIGTGCFHRREALCGRKFNDQCKNDWNGCRNIDHMKEASLPELEEKSKALASCTYEENTLWGKETGLLYGCAVEDVITGLCIKCRGWKAVYYNPERRAFLGVAPTTLPEALVQHKRWSEGGFQVLLSKYSPAYYACGFISPGLQMTYCYYNLWVFLSWPTLYYCIIPSLYLLKGIPLFPQISSPWFIPFAYVVVGDSFYCLFEFLWSGGTIKGWWNDLRIWLYKRTTSYLFAFVDTILKLFGYSDSAFVISAKVAEENVSQRYEKEVMEFGNSSPMLTLLATLALLNLFCLLGMLLRQVFISKRGLRICETMALQVLLSGVLVLINVPVYQALYLRKDKGRLPTSVAFKSTTLALSACVLFVAIS
;
A
#
# COMPACT_ATOMS: atom_id res chain seq x y z
N MET A 1 35.53 10.07 46.66
CA MET A 1 35.41 9.61 45.27
C MET A 1 34.19 8.70 45.19
N ALA A 2 33.02 9.24 44.84
CA ALA A 2 31.82 8.45 44.58
C ALA A 2 31.98 7.86 43.18
N ALA A 3 32.04 6.53 43.08
CA ALA A 3 31.93 5.82 41.84
C ALA A 3 30.52 6.13 41.27
N ALA A 4 30.46 6.87 40.17
CA ALA A 4 29.28 6.95 39.38
C ALA A 4 28.93 5.53 38.94
N ALA A 5 27.84 4.98 39.47
CA ALA A 5 27.28 3.73 38.99
C ALA A 5 27.01 3.95 37.50
N ALA A 6 27.67 3.18 36.65
CA ALA A 6 27.32 3.14 35.24
C ALA A 6 25.84 2.75 35.17
N GLU A 7 24.99 3.66 34.75
CA GLU A 7 23.57 3.35 34.54
C GLU A 7 23.52 2.18 33.55
N GLU A 8 23.00 1.07 34.01
CA GLU A 8 22.91 -0.17 33.24
C GLU A 8 22.00 0.09 32.02
N TYR A 9 22.53 -0.04 30.82
CA TYR A 9 21.78 0.16 29.60
C TYR A 9 20.70 -0.93 29.45
N TYR A 10 19.44 -0.51 29.46
CA TYR A 10 18.31 -1.37 29.12
C TYR A 10 17.73 -0.94 27.79
N PRO A 11 17.76 -1.81 26.75
CA PRO A 11 17.26 -1.46 25.42
C PRO A 11 15.75 -1.16 25.44
N LEU A 12 15.31 -0.20 24.64
CA LEU A 12 13.90 0.11 24.48
C LEU A 12 13.19 -0.86 23.53
N PHE A 13 13.92 -1.69 22.82
CA PHE A 13 13.34 -2.75 21.97
C PHE A 13 14.29 -3.94 21.85
N GLU A 14 13.69 -5.10 21.60
CA GLU A 14 14.40 -6.34 21.29
C GLU A 14 14.23 -6.72 19.80
N THR A 15 15.24 -7.39 19.24
CA THR A 15 15.19 -7.96 17.90
C THR A 15 15.27 -9.49 17.98
N LYS A 16 14.16 -10.15 17.66
CA LYS A 16 14.09 -11.62 17.61
C LYS A 16 14.34 -12.11 16.18
N ARG A 17 15.11 -13.17 16.04
CA ARG A 17 15.39 -13.78 14.74
C ARG A 17 14.38 -14.90 14.45
N GLY A 18 13.88 -14.97 13.21
CA GLY A 18 12.99 -16.02 12.76
C GLY A 18 13.64 -17.41 12.81
N LYS A 19 12.80 -18.44 13.06
CA LYS A 19 13.20 -19.86 13.05
C LYS A 19 13.21 -20.42 11.62
N GLY A 20 13.83 -21.58 11.40
CA GLY A 20 13.77 -22.32 10.13
C GLY A 20 14.68 -21.84 9.00
N ARG A 21 15.57 -20.87 9.24
CA ARG A 21 16.42 -20.23 8.23
C ARG A 21 17.32 -21.21 7.47
N VAL A 22 17.92 -22.18 8.15
CA VAL A 22 18.82 -23.15 7.50
C VAL A 22 18.03 -24.05 6.54
N LEU A 23 16.88 -24.55 6.98
CA LEU A 23 16.00 -25.39 6.15
C LEU A 23 15.56 -24.66 4.89
N TYR A 24 15.13 -23.39 5.03
CA TYR A 24 14.78 -22.56 3.89
C TYR A 24 15.94 -22.37 2.90
N ARG A 25 17.17 -22.11 3.38
CA ARG A 25 18.34 -21.96 2.51
C ARG A 25 18.68 -23.24 1.76
N ILE A 26 18.60 -24.40 2.41
CA ILE A 26 18.80 -25.69 1.74
C ILE A 26 17.73 -25.90 0.66
N PHE A 27 16.47 -25.67 0.99
CA PHE A 27 15.36 -25.78 0.05
C PHE A 27 15.53 -24.80 -1.13
N SER A 28 15.86 -23.53 -0.88
CA SER A 28 16.06 -22.54 -1.94
C SER A 28 17.25 -22.89 -2.84
N LEU A 29 18.34 -23.44 -2.29
CA LEU A 29 19.47 -23.93 -3.08
C LEU A 29 19.07 -25.10 -3.98
N SER A 30 18.29 -26.07 -3.47
CA SER A 30 17.83 -27.20 -4.28
C SER A 30 16.90 -26.78 -5.41
N LEU A 31 16.01 -25.79 -5.17
CA LEU A 31 15.18 -25.20 -6.23
C LEU A 31 16.02 -24.45 -7.27
N PHE A 32 17.03 -23.70 -6.85
CA PHE A 32 17.93 -23.02 -7.77
C PHE A 32 18.68 -24.01 -8.69
N LEU A 33 19.17 -25.10 -8.15
CA LEU A 33 19.78 -26.16 -8.95
C LEU A 33 18.79 -26.74 -9.98
N ALA A 34 17.54 -26.98 -9.58
CA ALA A 34 16.52 -27.44 -10.51
C ALA A 34 16.21 -26.41 -11.62
N ILE A 35 16.17 -25.12 -11.30
CA ILE A 35 16.04 -24.03 -12.29
C ILE A 35 17.21 -24.06 -13.27
N CYS A 36 18.45 -24.23 -12.80
CA CYS A 36 19.64 -24.36 -13.65
C CYS A 36 19.52 -25.58 -14.59
N PHE A 37 18.99 -26.73 -14.11
CA PHE A 37 18.72 -27.89 -14.98
C PHE A 37 17.63 -27.62 -16.03
N ILE A 38 16.61 -26.83 -15.73
CA ILE A 38 15.63 -26.38 -16.71
C ILE A 38 16.29 -25.55 -17.81
N TRP A 39 17.14 -24.58 -17.45
CA TRP A 39 17.89 -23.79 -18.43
C TRP A 39 18.82 -24.65 -19.29
N LEU A 40 19.53 -25.59 -18.67
CA LEU A 40 20.39 -26.54 -19.38
C LEU A 40 19.57 -27.37 -20.36
N TYR A 41 18.40 -27.90 -19.97
CA TYR A 41 17.49 -28.60 -20.84
C TYR A 41 17.09 -27.77 -22.05
N ARG A 42 16.69 -26.51 -21.84
CA ARG A 42 16.27 -25.62 -22.92
C ARG A 42 17.40 -25.38 -23.93
N VAL A 43 18.61 -25.16 -23.49
CA VAL A 43 19.79 -24.92 -24.34
C VAL A 43 20.20 -26.20 -25.07
N SER A 44 20.22 -27.35 -24.39
CA SER A 44 20.66 -28.63 -24.99
C SER A 44 19.68 -29.26 -25.96
N HIS A 45 18.38 -28.90 -25.91
CA HIS A 45 17.32 -29.44 -26.74
C HIS A 45 16.69 -28.42 -27.67
N ILE A 46 17.44 -27.42 -28.13
CA ILE A 46 16.93 -26.46 -29.12
C ILE A 46 16.58 -27.19 -30.42
N PRO A 47 15.35 -27.06 -30.95
CA PRO A 47 14.95 -27.67 -32.22
C PRO A 47 15.82 -27.17 -33.37
N ARG A 48 16.08 -28.08 -34.35
CA ARG A 48 16.87 -27.71 -35.57
C ARG A 48 16.18 -26.66 -36.41
N GLU A 49 16.93 -25.95 -37.27
CA GLU A 49 16.43 -24.78 -38.01
C GLU A 49 15.18 -25.09 -38.89
N ALA A 50 15.08 -26.29 -39.44
CA ALA A 50 13.95 -26.74 -40.23
C ALA A 50 12.73 -27.20 -39.43
N GLN A 51 12.78 -27.25 -38.11
CA GLN A 51 11.68 -27.73 -37.26
C GLN A 51 10.75 -26.59 -36.84
N HIS A 52 9.45 -26.82 -36.98
CA HIS A 52 8.42 -25.90 -36.47
C HIS A 52 8.54 -25.77 -34.94
N GLY A 53 8.53 -24.50 -34.46
CA GLY A 53 8.55 -24.23 -33.03
C GLY A 53 9.88 -23.83 -32.43
N ARG A 54 10.98 -23.71 -33.19
CA ARG A 54 12.29 -23.26 -32.70
C ARG A 54 12.22 -21.89 -32.00
N TRP A 55 11.58 -20.90 -32.62
CA TRP A 55 11.43 -19.55 -32.02
C TRP A 55 10.57 -19.56 -30.77
N VAL A 56 9.56 -20.41 -30.75
CA VAL A 56 8.71 -20.59 -29.57
C VAL A 56 9.50 -21.23 -28.43
N TRP A 57 10.35 -22.21 -28.73
CA TRP A 57 11.24 -22.82 -27.76
C TRP A 57 12.21 -21.80 -27.15
N ILE A 58 12.81 -20.96 -27.99
CA ILE A 58 13.71 -19.88 -27.57
C ILE A 58 12.94 -18.86 -26.71
N GLY A 59 11.71 -18.51 -27.07
CA GLY A 59 10.85 -17.64 -26.26
C GLY A 59 10.53 -18.22 -24.90
N LEU A 60 10.25 -19.54 -24.79
CA LEU A 60 10.08 -20.20 -23.49
C LEU A 60 11.37 -20.15 -22.66
N PHE A 61 12.53 -20.38 -23.28
CA PHE A 61 13.80 -20.25 -22.58
C PHE A 61 14.01 -18.87 -21.98
N PHE A 62 13.75 -17.79 -22.73
CA PHE A 62 13.85 -16.42 -22.19
C PHE A 62 12.82 -16.14 -21.10
N ALA A 63 11.60 -16.66 -21.20
CA ALA A 63 10.59 -16.55 -20.16
C ALA A 63 11.02 -17.27 -18.87
N GLU A 64 11.55 -18.48 -18.98
CA GLU A 64 12.05 -19.28 -17.84
C GLU A 64 13.33 -18.65 -17.24
N LEU A 65 14.19 -18.10 -18.08
CA LEU A 65 15.37 -17.36 -17.63
C LEU A 65 14.94 -16.14 -16.79
N TRP A 66 13.95 -15.38 -17.29
CA TRP A 66 13.42 -14.24 -16.56
C TRP A 66 12.77 -14.64 -15.24
N PHE A 67 11.93 -15.66 -15.22
CA PHE A 67 11.32 -16.16 -13.98
C PHE A 67 12.37 -16.62 -12.98
N GLY A 68 13.40 -17.30 -13.41
CA GLY A 68 14.49 -17.75 -12.54
C GLY A 68 15.32 -16.58 -11.99
N LEU A 69 15.66 -15.58 -12.82
CA LEU A 69 16.34 -14.36 -12.35
C LEU A 69 15.46 -13.56 -11.38
N TYR A 70 14.18 -13.41 -11.68
CA TYR A 70 13.24 -12.74 -10.77
C TYR A 70 13.05 -13.51 -9.46
N TRP A 71 13.05 -14.84 -9.52
CA TRP A 71 13.02 -15.71 -8.36
C TRP A 71 14.25 -15.50 -7.46
N LEU A 72 15.45 -15.30 -8.03
CA LEU A 72 16.65 -14.98 -7.28
C LEU A 72 16.54 -13.67 -6.49
N LEU A 73 15.89 -12.63 -7.06
CA LEU A 73 15.74 -11.34 -6.41
C LEU A 73 14.89 -11.40 -5.12
N ARG A 74 14.04 -12.41 -4.98
CA ARG A 74 13.16 -12.54 -3.79
C ARG A 74 13.82 -13.25 -2.60
N HIS A 75 15.03 -13.85 -2.76
CA HIS A 75 15.66 -14.64 -1.68
C HIS A 75 16.28 -13.83 -0.57
N PRO A 76 16.96 -12.70 -0.81
CA PRO A 76 17.63 -11.95 0.25
C PRO A 76 16.73 -11.62 1.44
N PHE A 77 15.48 -11.24 1.17
CA PHE A 77 14.53 -10.87 2.22
C PHE A 77 13.76 -12.06 2.85
N ARG A 78 14.10 -13.30 2.50
CA ARG A 78 13.60 -14.51 3.17
C ARG A 78 14.69 -15.25 3.96
N TRP A 79 15.95 -14.90 3.78
CA TRP A 79 17.05 -15.59 4.42
C TRP A 79 17.19 -15.29 5.92
N ASN A 80 16.81 -14.09 6.34
CA ASN A 80 16.93 -13.65 7.72
C ASN A 80 15.68 -12.81 8.09
N LEU A 81 14.67 -13.45 8.63
CA LEU A 81 13.53 -12.70 9.17
C LEU A 81 13.90 -12.15 10.56
N VAL A 82 13.52 -10.91 10.84
CA VAL A 82 13.63 -10.30 12.17
C VAL A 82 12.29 -9.74 12.62
N PHE A 83 12.01 -9.86 13.90
CA PHE A 83 10.80 -9.38 14.54
C PHE A 83 11.20 -8.40 15.64
N ARG A 84 10.57 -7.24 15.68
CA ARG A 84 10.84 -6.16 16.63
C ARG A 84 9.81 -6.16 17.74
N GLN A 85 10.28 -6.09 18.98
CA GLN A 85 9.42 -6.00 20.17
C GLN A 85 9.81 -4.76 20.98
N PRO A 86 8.97 -3.70 21.02
CA PRO A 86 9.21 -2.50 21.81
C PRO A 86 8.84 -2.72 23.28
N PHE A 87 9.49 -1.95 24.18
CA PHE A 87 9.28 -2.01 25.63
C PHE A 87 8.75 -0.66 26.16
N ARG A 88 7.46 -0.39 25.89
CA ARG A 88 6.78 0.85 26.29
C ARG A 88 6.92 1.22 27.77
N HIS A 89 6.91 0.23 28.66
CA HIS A 89 7.05 0.47 30.09
C HIS A 89 8.40 1.09 30.43
N ILE A 90 9.49 0.67 29.78
CA ILE A 90 10.83 1.25 29.97
C ILE A 90 10.85 2.68 29.41
N LEU A 91 10.25 2.92 28.23
CA LEU A 91 10.10 4.26 27.68
C LEU A 91 9.41 5.21 28.66
N SER A 92 8.24 4.80 29.19
CA SER A 92 7.48 5.60 30.15
C SER A 92 8.23 5.85 31.45
N GLN A 93 8.95 4.87 31.98
CA GLN A 93 9.72 5.04 33.22
C GLN A 93 10.88 6.04 33.06
N ARG A 94 11.59 6.00 31.92
CA ARG A 94 12.82 6.77 31.73
C ARG A 94 12.58 8.12 31.04
N TYR A 95 11.68 8.18 30.06
CA TYR A 95 11.61 9.27 29.10
C TYR A 95 10.28 10.04 29.10
N GLU A 96 9.34 9.75 30.03
CA GLU A 96 8.00 10.39 30.04
C GLU A 96 8.08 11.92 30.01
N LYS A 97 9.06 12.51 30.72
CA LYS A 97 9.23 13.96 30.81
C LYS A 97 9.85 14.59 29.55
N ILE A 98 10.57 13.78 28.76
CA ILE A 98 11.34 14.24 27.59
C ILE A 98 10.84 13.65 26.28
N LEU A 99 9.64 13.09 26.26
CA LEU A 99 9.01 12.62 25.02
C LEU A 99 9.04 13.71 23.95
N PRO A 100 9.38 13.39 22.67
CA PRO A 100 9.44 14.39 21.59
C PRO A 100 8.05 14.89 21.20
N ARG A 101 7.99 16.01 20.48
CA ARG A 101 6.77 16.47 19.80
C ARG A 101 6.53 15.64 18.54
N VAL A 102 5.26 15.39 18.25
CA VAL A 102 4.85 14.60 17.10
C VAL A 102 3.85 15.36 16.24
N ASP A 103 4.19 15.54 14.98
CA ASP A 103 3.31 16.12 13.98
C ASP A 103 2.68 15.00 13.15
N ILE A 104 1.36 14.97 13.07
CA ILE A 104 0.60 13.95 12.36
C ILE A 104 0.00 14.56 11.10
N PHE A 105 0.34 14.02 9.93
CA PHE A 105 -0.10 14.51 8.64
C PHE A 105 -1.16 13.58 8.06
N VAL A 106 -2.33 14.15 7.77
CA VAL A 106 -3.45 13.48 7.11
C VAL A 106 -3.70 14.19 5.79
N CYS A 107 -3.66 13.45 4.67
CA CYS A 107 -3.89 14.01 3.34
C CYS A 107 -5.20 13.48 2.76
N THR A 108 -6.04 14.39 2.23
CA THR A 108 -7.24 14.09 1.45
C THR A 108 -7.23 14.87 0.14
N ALA A 109 -7.91 14.38 -0.88
CA ALA A 109 -7.84 14.96 -2.21
C ALA A 109 -9.20 15.20 -2.90
N ASP A 110 -10.24 14.47 -2.53
CA ASP A 110 -11.56 14.61 -3.16
C ASP A 110 -12.68 14.20 -2.18
N PRO A 111 -13.56 15.14 -1.77
CA PRO A 111 -14.60 14.87 -0.77
C PRO A 111 -15.69 13.90 -1.23
N VAL A 112 -15.79 13.58 -2.53
CA VAL A 112 -16.71 12.59 -3.07
C VAL A 112 -16.13 11.17 -2.97
N ILE A 113 -14.83 11.04 -3.25
CA ILE A 113 -14.13 9.76 -3.21
C ILE A 113 -13.71 9.41 -1.77
N GLU A 114 -13.34 10.44 -1.00
CA GLU A 114 -12.90 10.40 0.39
C GLU A 114 -13.87 11.25 1.25
N PRO A 115 -15.00 10.71 1.66
CA PRO A 115 -16.04 11.48 2.36
C PRO A 115 -15.52 12.18 3.61
N PRO A 116 -15.97 13.42 3.90
CA PRO A 116 -15.53 14.19 5.08
C PRO A 116 -15.72 13.46 6.41
N VAL A 117 -16.75 12.61 6.53
CA VAL A 117 -16.97 11.75 7.71
C VAL A 117 -15.81 10.76 7.92
N MET A 118 -15.25 10.19 6.86
CA MET A 118 -14.08 9.30 6.92
C MET A 118 -12.85 10.08 7.40
N VAL A 119 -12.60 11.24 6.81
CA VAL A 119 -11.47 12.11 7.18
C VAL A 119 -11.52 12.49 8.66
N MET A 120 -12.69 12.94 9.16
CA MET A 120 -12.83 13.33 10.56
C MET A 120 -12.65 12.17 11.53
N ASN A 121 -13.11 10.95 11.18
CA ASN A 121 -12.91 9.76 12.01
C ASN A 121 -11.41 9.41 12.13
N THR A 122 -10.66 9.53 11.05
CA THR A 122 -9.21 9.35 11.06
C THR A 122 -8.55 10.42 11.93
N VAL A 123 -8.91 11.70 11.79
CA VAL A 123 -8.36 12.81 12.59
C VAL A 123 -8.65 12.61 14.07
N LEU A 124 -9.90 12.33 14.45
CA LEU A 124 -10.28 12.06 15.84
C LEU A 124 -9.51 10.86 16.41
N SER A 125 -9.25 9.84 15.61
CA SER A 125 -8.54 8.65 16.05
C SER A 125 -7.08 8.94 16.41
N VAL A 126 -6.40 9.77 15.61
CA VAL A 126 -4.98 10.10 15.85
C VAL A 126 -4.81 11.20 16.92
N MET A 127 -5.84 12.04 17.15
CA MET A 127 -5.86 12.95 18.29
C MET A 127 -5.97 12.23 19.63
N ALA A 128 -6.56 11.03 19.65
CA ALA A 128 -6.84 10.24 20.84
C ALA A 128 -5.72 9.29 21.28
N TYR A 129 -4.48 9.46 20.79
CA TYR A 129 -3.34 8.68 21.26
C TYR A 129 -3.10 8.84 22.75
N GLU A 130 -2.68 7.76 23.42
CA GLU A 130 -2.19 7.83 24.81
C GLU A 130 -0.81 8.50 24.88
N TYR A 131 -0.83 9.81 24.68
CA TYR A 131 0.34 10.67 24.62
C TYR A 131 0.02 12.05 25.21
N PRO A 132 1.01 12.82 25.74
CA PRO A 132 0.78 14.19 26.19
C PRO A 132 0.17 15.05 25.07
N PRO A 133 -1.07 15.54 25.22
CA PRO A 133 -1.78 16.22 24.14
C PRO A 133 -1.10 17.51 23.66
N GLU A 134 -0.37 18.20 24.54
CA GLU A 134 0.42 19.41 24.21
C GLU A 134 1.64 19.11 23.33
N LYS A 135 1.96 17.81 23.10
CA LYS A 135 3.06 17.35 22.24
C LYS A 135 2.57 16.74 20.93
N VAL A 136 1.27 16.73 20.68
CA VAL A 136 0.66 16.21 19.45
C VAL A 136 0.06 17.35 18.66
N SER A 137 0.38 17.41 17.37
CA SER A 137 -0.21 18.36 16.42
C SER A 137 -0.68 17.62 15.19
N VAL A 138 -1.94 17.81 14.82
CA VAL A 138 -2.57 17.15 13.66
C VAL A 138 -2.78 18.16 12.55
N TYR A 139 -2.30 17.85 11.37
CA TYR A 139 -2.38 18.69 10.17
C TYR A 139 -3.15 17.94 9.10
N VAL A 140 -4.22 18.54 8.59
CA VAL A 140 -5.00 17.99 7.48
C VAL A 140 -4.71 18.81 6.23
N SER A 141 -4.16 18.15 5.19
CA SER A 141 -4.01 18.74 3.87
C SER A 141 -5.17 18.32 2.98
N ASP A 142 -5.97 19.30 2.56
CA ASP A 142 -7.11 19.07 1.65
C ASP A 142 -6.78 19.63 0.26
N ASP A 143 -6.48 18.73 -0.67
CA ASP A 143 -6.16 19.09 -2.06
C ASP A 143 -7.41 19.48 -2.89
N ALA A 144 -8.62 19.26 -2.38
CA ALA A 144 -9.85 19.76 -2.98
C ALA A 144 -10.21 21.19 -2.54
N ALA A 145 -9.61 21.68 -1.44
CA ALA A 145 -10.00 22.92 -0.77
C ALA A 145 -11.51 22.99 -0.49
N SER A 146 -12.07 21.90 0.05
CA SER A 146 -13.50 21.74 0.26
C SER A 146 -13.95 22.43 1.55
N ASP A 147 -14.92 23.33 1.46
CA ASP A 147 -15.58 23.94 2.60
C ASP A 147 -16.34 22.92 3.45
N ILE A 148 -16.83 21.82 2.84
CA ILE A 148 -17.49 20.71 3.55
C ILE A 148 -16.48 19.92 4.37
N THR A 149 -15.27 19.69 3.85
CA THR A 149 -14.19 19.04 4.62
C THR A 149 -13.77 19.94 5.80
N PHE A 150 -13.65 21.25 5.58
CA PHE A 150 -13.38 22.21 6.64
C PHE A 150 -14.49 22.24 7.70
N TYR A 151 -15.74 22.20 7.26
CA TYR A 151 -16.91 22.09 8.15
C TYR A 151 -16.85 20.83 9.00
N ALA A 152 -16.59 19.68 8.39
CA ALA A 152 -16.48 18.41 9.10
C ALA A 152 -15.38 18.43 10.18
N LEU A 153 -14.23 19.05 9.89
CA LEU A 153 -13.14 19.21 10.88
C LEU A 153 -13.51 20.19 11.99
N SER A 154 -14.27 21.24 11.70
CA SER A 154 -14.78 22.17 12.70
C SER A 154 -15.76 21.50 13.67
N GLU A 155 -16.68 20.69 13.14
CA GLU A 155 -17.57 19.85 13.94
C GLU A 155 -16.80 18.81 14.75
N ALA A 156 -15.80 18.14 14.14
CA ALA A 156 -14.94 17.19 14.80
C ALA A 156 -14.15 17.82 15.96
N SER A 157 -13.66 19.06 15.79
CA SER A 157 -12.96 19.80 16.86
C SER A 157 -13.85 20.04 18.08
N THR A 158 -15.14 20.28 17.85
CA THR A 158 -16.14 20.43 18.91
C THR A 158 -16.44 19.10 19.59
N PHE A 159 -16.62 18.04 18.83
CA PHE A 159 -16.83 16.68 19.36
C PHE A 159 -15.62 16.13 20.12
N ALA A 160 -14.41 16.46 19.68
CA ALA A 160 -13.16 16.06 20.33
C ALA A 160 -13.11 16.43 21.81
N ARG A 161 -13.75 17.54 22.22
CA ARG A 161 -13.85 17.97 23.64
C ARG A 161 -14.50 16.92 24.55
N HIS A 162 -15.35 16.07 24.01
CA HIS A 162 -16.01 14.98 24.73
C HIS A 162 -15.33 13.62 24.45
N TRP A 163 -14.88 13.42 23.21
CA TRP A 163 -14.31 12.13 22.77
C TRP A 163 -12.94 11.84 23.39
N LEU A 164 -12.04 12.84 23.45
CA LEU A 164 -10.68 12.61 23.96
C LEU A 164 -10.63 12.22 25.44
N PRO A 165 -11.34 12.91 26.37
CA PRO A 165 -11.39 12.48 27.76
C PRO A 165 -12.10 11.13 27.92
N PHE A 166 -13.12 10.82 27.11
CA PHE A 166 -13.76 9.50 27.10
C PHE A 166 -12.74 8.42 26.71
N CYS A 167 -11.98 8.59 25.63
CA CYS A 167 -10.96 7.65 25.23
C CYS A 167 -9.90 7.41 26.31
N LYS A 168 -9.43 8.48 26.94
CA LYS A 168 -8.42 8.42 28.01
C LYS A 168 -8.94 7.69 29.25
N ARG A 169 -10.17 7.99 29.67
CA ARG A 169 -10.80 7.40 30.85
C ARG A 169 -11.04 5.89 30.68
N PHE A 170 -11.54 5.50 29.52
CA PHE A 170 -11.95 4.11 29.25
C PHE A 170 -10.93 3.30 28.44
N LYS A 171 -9.75 3.86 28.15
CA LYS A 171 -8.70 3.25 27.32
C LYS A 171 -9.27 2.66 26.01
N VAL A 172 -9.97 3.51 25.28
CA VAL A 172 -10.70 3.11 24.07
C VAL A 172 -9.76 2.66 22.96
N ASP A 173 -10.02 1.47 22.42
CA ASP A 173 -9.39 0.92 21.21
C ASP A 173 -10.41 0.12 20.39
N PRO A 174 -10.60 0.41 19.09
CA PRO A 174 -9.93 1.44 18.30
C PRO A 174 -10.33 2.86 18.71
N THR A 175 -9.44 3.83 18.48
CA THR A 175 -9.66 5.23 18.85
C THR A 175 -10.54 6.01 17.86
N SER A 176 -10.87 5.43 16.70
CA SER A 176 -11.85 5.97 15.75
C SER A 176 -13.27 5.83 16.29
N PRO A 177 -14.07 6.91 16.39
CA PRO A 177 -15.42 6.83 16.93
C PRO A 177 -16.30 5.83 16.18
N LEU A 178 -16.35 5.89 14.84
CA LEU A 178 -17.15 4.98 14.01
C LEU A 178 -16.77 3.52 14.26
N ALA A 179 -15.49 3.20 14.18
CA ALA A 179 -14.98 1.85 14.38
C ALA A 179 -15.25 1.33 15.81
N TYR A 180 -15.10 2.19 16.79
CA TYR A 180 -15.39 1.84 18.19
C TYR A 180 -16.86 1.52 18.41
N PHE A 181 -17.78 2.39 17.97
CA PHE A 181 -19.22 2.15 18.14
C PHE A 181 -19.71 0.90 17.40
N ASN A 182 -19.13 0.60 16.23
CA ASN A 182 -19.42 -0.63 15.49
C ASN A 182 -18.93 -1.88 16.25
N THR A 183 -17.73 -1.82 16.84
CA THR A 183 -17.15 -2.93 17.58
C THR A 183 -17.91 -3.22 18.89
N VAL A 184 -18.25 -2.18 19.67
CA VAL A 184 -18.93 -2.33 20.95
C VAL A 184 -20.39 -2.74 20.76
N SER A 185 -21.04 -2.30 19.69
CA SER A 185 -22.41 -2.73 19.38
C SER A 185 -22.53 -4.23 19.14
N SER A 186 -21.42 -4.90 18.81
CA SER A 186 -21.34 -6.35 18.61
C SER A 186 -20.85 -7.13 19.84
N SER A 187 -20.43 -6.45 20.93
CA SER A 187 -19.88 -7.07 22.15
C SER A 187 -20.84 -7.02 23.34
N THR A 188 -20.83 -8.06 24.18
CA THR A 188 -21.74 -8.22 25.32
C THR A 188 -21.28 -7.59 26.64
N HIS A 189 -20.11 -6.94 26.69
CA HIS A 189 -19.56 -6.36 27.94
C HIS A 189 -19.20 -4.88 27.76
N PRO A 190 -20.04 -3.93 28.25
CA PRO A 190 -19.68 -2.51 28.30
C PRO A 190 -18.65 -2.26 29.43
N ILE A 191 -17.50 -1.69 29.06
CA ILE A 191 -16.42 -1.27 30.00
C ILE A 191 -16.79 0.07 30.69
N HIS A 192 -17.83 0.76 30.24
CA HIS A 192 -18.28 2.11 30.64
C HIS A 192 -19.70 2.08 31.21
N THR A 193 -20.12 3.17 31.84
CA THR A 193 -21.53 3.31 32.25
C THR A 193 -22.41 3.45 31.00
N ALA A 194 -23.56 2.78 31.00
CA ALA A 194 -24.49 2.78 29.86
C ALA A 194 -24.91 4.21 29.46
N GLU A 195 -25.01 5.12 30.42
CA GLU A 195 -25.41 6.52 30.21
C GLU A 195 -24.34 7.34 29.51
N GLU A 196 -23.06 7.25 29.95
CA GLU A 196 -21.94 7.95 29.29
C GLU A 196 -21.77 7.48 27.84
N PHE A 197 -21.82 6.17 27.62
CA PHE A 197 -21.75 5.60 26.27
C PHE A 197 -22.88 6.11 25.37
N ALA A 198 -24.13 6.07 25.85
CA ALA A 198 -25.28 6.53 25.11
C ALA A 198 -25.17 8.02 24.75
N THR A 199 -24.68 8.84 25.68
CA THR A 199 -24.46 10.29 25.49
C THR A 199 -23.44 10.55 24.41
N ILE A 200 -22.25 9.95 24.51
CA ILE A 200 -21.17 10.13 23.51
C ILE A 200 -21.59 9.59 22.14
N LYS A 201 -22.24 8.44 22.09
CA LYS A 201 -22.76 7.87 20.84
C LYS A 201 -23.78 8.80 20.18
N LYS A 202 -24.69 9.39 20.95
CA LYS A 202 -25.65 10.37 20.44
C LYS A 202 -24.96 11.61 19.88
N LEU A 203 -24.00 12.19 20.62
CA LEU A 203 -23.24 13.34 20.13
C LEU A 203 -22.51 13.05 18.82
N TYR A 204 -21.95 11.84 18.69
CA TYR A 204 -21.32 11.40 17.44
C TYR A 204 -22.33 11.31 16.30
N GLN A 205 -23.46 10.63 16.51
CA GLN A 205 -24.50 10.47 15.48
C GLN A 205 -25.11 11.80 15.03
N ASP A 206 -25.32 12.74 15.96
CA ASP A 206 -25.81 14.08 15.65
C ASP A 206 -24.80 14.86 14.79
N MET A 207 -23.49 14.76 15.11
CA MET A 207 -22.42 15.36 14.31
C MET A 207 -22.32 14.72 12.92
N GLU A 208 -22.27 13.40 12.85
CA GLU A 208 -22.19 12.64 11.60
C GLU A 208 -23.37 13.00 10.68
N SER A 209 -24.59 13.05 11.19
CA SER A 209 -25.79 13.42 10.44
C SER A 209 -25.70 14.85 9.88
N ARG A 210 -25.18 15.81 10.64
CA ARG A 210 -24.99 17.18 10.14
C ARG A 210 -23.99 17.24 8.99
N ILE A 211 -22.86 16.56 9.11
CA ILE A 211 -21.83 16.52 8.09
C ILE A 211 -22.34 15.80 6.82
N GLU A 212 -22.99 14.65 6.96
CA GLU A 212 -23.57 13.94 5.83
C GLU A 212 -24.65 14.75 5.10
N ASN A 213 -25.50 15.48 5.84
CA ASN A 213 -26.49 16.33 5.23
C ASN A 213 -25.85 17.47 4.42
N ALA A 214 -24.81 18.12 4.95
CA ALA A 214 -24.05 19.13 4.21
C ALA A 214 -23.38 18.51 2.95
N ALA A 215 -22.79 17.34 3.07
CA ALA A 215 -22.20 16.63 1.94
C ALA A 215 -23.23 16.21 0.87
N LYS A 216 -24.44 15.80 1.27
CA LYS A 216 -25.53 15.45 0.34
C LYS A 216 -26.09 16.67 -0.39
N VAL A 217 -26.18 17.81 0.30
CA VAL A 217 -26.63 19.09 -0.30
C VAL A 217 -25.52 19.69 -1.17
N GLY A 218 -24.25 19.41 -0.87
CA GLY A 218 -23.10 19.95 -1.58
C GLY A 218 -22.71 21.37 -1.15
N GLU A 219 -23.31 21.88 -0.07
CA GLU A 219 -23.09 23.24 0.44
C GLU A 219 -23.26 23.27 1.97
N VAL A 220 -22.47 24.08 2.65
CA VAL A 220 -22.62 24.37 4.08
C VAL A 220 -23.59 25.54 4.24
N PRO A 221 -24.67 25.41 5.03
CA PRO A 221 -25.63 26.51 5.24
C PRO A 221 -24.97 27.78 5.80
N LYS A 222 -25.32 28.94 5.25
CA LYS A 222 -24.74 30.25 5.68
C LYS A 222 -24.87 30.52 7.16
N GLU A 223 -25.96 30.11 7.77
CA GLU A 223 -26.21 30.22 9.21
C GLU A 223 -25.18 29.42 10.03
N VAL A 224 -24.75 28.30 9.49
CA VAL A 224 -23.72 27.45 10.10
C VAL A 224 -22.33 28.03 9.85
N GLN A 225 -22.05 28.54 8.65
CA GLN A 225 -20.78 29.19 8.32
C GLN A 225 -20.50 30.36 9.28
N SER A 226 -21.53 31.15 9.69
CA SER A 226 -21.35 32.26 10.61
C SER A 226 -20.92 31.88 12.03
N LYS A 227 -21.08 30.59 12.41
CA LYS A 227 -20.66 30.07 13.73
C LYS A 227 -19.19 29.74 13.82
N TYR A 228 -18.54 29.49 12.70
CA TYR A 228 -17.14 29.05 12.62
C TYR A 228 -16.28 30.15 11.97
N LYS A 229 -15.14 30.43 12.58
CA LYS A 229 -14.13 31.30 11.96
C LYS A 229 -13.51 30.59 10.76
N GLY A 230 -13.15 31.33 9.72
CA GLY A 230 -12.38 30.83 8.61
C GLY A 230 -13.16 30.59 7.32
N PHE A 231 -14.50 30.52 7.34
CA PHE A 231 -15.28 30.38 6.09
C PHE A 231 -15.10 31.56 5.12
N SER A 232 -14.75 32.75 5.59
CA SER A 232 -14.43 33.92 4.75
C SER A 232 -13.25 33.69 3.80
N GLU A 233 -12.39 32.70 4.06
CA GLU A 233 -11.30 32.32 3.16
C GLU A 233 -11.84 31.79 1.82
N TRP A 234 -13.06 31.24 1.79
CA TRP A 234 -13.73 30.80 0.56
C TRP A 234 -14.38 31.91 -0.26
N ASP A 235 -14.48 33.14 0.27
CA ASP A 235 -15.04 34.29 -0.48
C ASP A 235 -14.23 34.62 -1.74
N SER A 236 -12.92 34.33 -1.73
CA SER A 236 -11.99 34.47 -2.86
C SER A 236 -11.71 33.16 -3.63
N TYR A 237 -12.43 32.08 -3.30
CA TYR A 237 -12.23 30.76 -3.91
C TYR A 237 -12.82 30.72 -5.33
N SER A 238 -11.99 30.40 -6.33
CA SER A 238 -12.44 30.28 -7.72
C SER A 238 -12.75 28.83 -8.09
N SER A 239 -11.83 27.92 -7.80
CA SER A 239 -11.99 26.48 -8.05
C SER A 239 -10.94 25.66 -7.29
N ARG A 240 -11.15 24.35 -7.20
CA ARG A 240 -10.16 23.43 -6.60
C ARG A 240 -8.80 23.39 -7.32
N ARG A 241 -8.68 24.00 -8.50
CA ARG A 241 -7.42 24.09 -9.26
C ARG A 241 -6.85 25.51 -9.29
N ASP A 242 -7.59 26.50 -8.80
CA ASP A 242 -7.18 27.89 -8.77
C ASP A 242 -7.72 28.58 -7.53
N HIS A 243 -6.90 28.65 -6.47
CA HIS A 243 -7.23 29.30 -5.21
C HIS A 243 -5.96 29.66 -4.45
N HIS A 244 -6.05 30.64 -3.57
CA HIS A 244 -5.00 30.99 -2.61
C HIS A 244 -4.87 29.93 -1.51
N THR A 245 -3.78 30.00 -0.74
CA THR A 245 -3.61 29.15 0.44
C THR A 245 -4.71 29.44 1.46
N ILE A 246 -5.46 28.41 1.87
CA ILE A 246 -6.40 28.48 2.98
C ILE A 246 -5.77 27.71 4.15
N LEU A 247 -5.53 28.41 5.26
CA LEU A 247 -4.95 27.82 6.46
C LEU A 247 -5.72 28.33 7.69
N GLN A 248 -6.16 27.38 8.53
CA GLN A 248 -6.87 27.68 9.76
C GLN A 248 -6.38 26.79 10.90
N ILE A 249 -6.03 27.39 12.03
CA ILE A 249 -5.72 26.68 13.26
C ILE A 249 -7.02 26.53 14.06
N LEU A 250 -7.65 25.34 13.97
CA LEU A 250 -8.93 25.05 14.61
C LEU A 250 -8.80 24.85 16.12
N LEU A 251 -7.70 24.27 16.58
CA LEU A 251 -7.35 24.06 17.99
C LEU A 251 -5.89 24.47 18.20
N ASN A 252 -5.62 25.39 19.12
CA ASN A 252 -4.28 25.97 19.34
C ASN A 252 -3.66 25.62 20.71
N GLY A 253 -4.38 24.90 21.57
CA GLY A 253 -3.92 24.56 22.91
C GLY A 253 -3.90 25.71 23.94
N LYS A 254 -4.22 26.97 23.57
CA LYS A 254 -4.17 28.15 24.44
C LYS A 254 -5.55 28.63 24.85
N ASP A 255 -6.50 28.64 23.95
CA ASP A 255 -7.84 29.18 24.18
C ASP A 255 -8.74 28.21 24.95
N SER A 256 -9.80 28.73 25.54
CA SER A 256 -10.83 27.92 26.20
C SER A 256 -11.51 26.93 25.25
N SER A 257 -11.59 27.27 23.96
CA SER A 257 -12.09 26.37 22.89
C SER A 257 -11.17 25.19 22.63
N SER A 258 -9.89 25.28 22.99
CA SER A 258 -8.89 24.22 22.86
C SER A 258 -8.75 23.34 24.10
N LYS A 259 -9.68 23.47 25.08
CA LYS A 259 -9.75 22.60 26.24
C LYS A 259 -10.93 21.64 26.13
N ASP A 260 -10.72 20.42 26.62
CA ASP A 260 -11.78 19.43 26.73
C ASP A 260 -12.75 19.72 27.90
N VAL A 261 -13.76 18.88 28.08
CA VAL A 261 -14.76 19.05 29.15
C VAL A 261 -14.17 18.86 30.57
N ASP A 262 -13.02 18.18 30.69
CA ASP A 262 -12.29 18.00 31.96
C ASP A 262 -11.28 19.16 32.17
N GLY A 263 -11.23 20.16 31.29
CA GLY A 263 -10.34 21.32 31.36
C GLY A 263 -8.90 21.05 30.90
N GLN A 264 -8.62 19.89 30.33
CA GLN A 264 -7.31 19.54 29.80
C GLN A 264 -7.10 20.14 28.42
N VAL A 265 -5.83 20.41 28.07
CA VAL A 265 -5.43 20.87 26.75
C VAL A 265 -5.67 19.76 25.70
N MET A 266 -6.19 20.12 24.54
CA MET A 266 -6.32 19.21 23.40
C MET A 266 -5.15 19.37 22.42
N PRO A 267 -4.85 18.35 21.58
CA PRO A 267 -3.88 18.47 20.50
C PRO A 267 -4.17 19.64 19.57
N ILE A 268 -3.11 20.21 18.97
CA ILE A 268 -3.25 21.22 17.93
C ILE A 268 -3.92 20.57 16.71
N LEU A 269 -4.89 21.27 16.09
CA LEU A 269 -5.53 20.84 14.85
C LEU A 269 -5.48 21.98 13.82
N VAL A 270 -4.88 21.69 12.67
CA VAL A 270 -4.68 22.64 11.56
C VAL A 270 -5.29 22.10 10.29
N TYR A 271 -6.11 22.91 9.63
CA TYR A 271 -6.57 22.69 8.27
C TYR A 271 -5.69 23.46 7.28
N LEU A 272 -5.29 22.82 6.19
CA LEU A 272 -4.50 23.42 5.12
C LEU A 272 -5.04 23.01 3.76
N ALA A 273 -5.49 23.95 2.95
CA ALA A 273 -5.58 23.82 1.51
C ALA A 273 -4.47 24.70 0.90
N ARG A 274 -3.40 24.05 0.42
CA ARG A 274 -2.25 24.74 -0.18
C ARG A 274 -2.65 25.47 -1.46
N GLU A 275 -1.97 26.59 -1.78
CA GLU A 275 -2.24 27.32 -3.00
C GLU A 275 -2.18 26.41 -4.22
N LYS A 276 -3.11 26.61 -5.16
CA LYS A 276 -3.12 25.95 -6.46
C LYS A 276 -3.28 26.94 -7.59
N ARG A 277 -2.50 26.72 -8.67
CA ARG A 277 -2.56 27.49 -9.91
C ARG A 277 -2.55 26.53 -11.11
N PRO A 278 -3.43 26.70 -12.11
CA PRO A 278 -3.55 25.77 -13.24
C PRO A 278 -2.26 25.58 -14.04
N GLN A 279 -1.37 26.55 -14.04
CA GLN A 279 -0.12 26.56 -14.80
C GLN A 279 1.05 25.86 -14.10
N LEU A 280 0.91 25.54 -12.80
CA LEU A 280 1.99 25.00 -11.99
C LEU A 280 1.73 23.51 -11.64
N PRO A 281 2.77 22.67 -11.61
CA PRO A 281 2.63 21.30 -11.17
C PRO A 281 2.44 21.22 -9.66
N HIS A 282 1.45 20.47 -9.18
CA HIS A 282 1.15 20.35 -7.75
C HIS A 282 1.66 19.08 -7.08
N ASN A 283 2.21 18.14 -7.86
CA ASN A 283 2.86 16.92 -7.36
C ASN A 283 2.03 16.07 -6.37
N PHE A 284 0.71 16.11 -6.50
CA PHE A 284 -0.24 15.29 -5.75
C PHE A 284 0.10 15.19 -4.24
N LYS A 285 0.06 13.98 -3.66
CA LYS A 285 0.34 13.72 -2.25
C LYS A 285 1.74 14.17 -1.82
N ALA A 286 2.77 13.99 -2.66
CA ALA A 286 4.12 14.44 -2.32
C ALA A 286 4.19 15.95 -2.12
N GLY A 287 3.52 16.74 -2.97
CA GLY A 287 3.42 18.19 -2.81
C GLY A 287 2.62 18.62 -1.58
N ALA A 288 1.53 17.90 -1.27
CA ALA A 288 0.75 18.10 -0.04
C ALA A 288 1.61 17.86 1.21
N MET A 289 2.31 16.74 1.27
CA MET A 289 3.22 16.39 2.37
C MET A 289 4.37 17.41 2.53
N ASN A 290 4.95 17.86 1.42
CA ASN A 290 6.03 18.87 1.46
C ASN A 290 5.52 20.22 1.98
N SER A 291 4.31 20.63 1.62
CA SER A 291 3.66 21.82 2.18
C SER A 291 3.43 21.67 3.69
N LEU A 292 2.92 20.49 4.12
CA LEU A 292 2.75 20.21 5.55
C LEU A 292 4.08 20.21 6.31
N LEU A 293 5.17 19.70 5.72
CA LEU A 293 6.50 19.74 6.33
C LEU A 293 6.95 21.17 6.63
N ARG A 294 6.74 22.09 5.68
CA ARG A 294 7.09 23.50 5.83
C ARG A 294 6.19 24.20 6.87
N VAL A 295 4.88 24.06 6.73
CA VAL A 295 3.90 24.67 7.63
C VAL A 295 4.08 24.19 9.06
N SER A 296 4.22 22.87 9.26
CA SER A 296 4.39 22.31 10.61
C SER A 296 5.71 22.71 11.26
N SER A 297 6.76 23.00 10.46
CA SER A 297 8.02 23.50 11.01
C SER A 297 7.89 24.91 11.63
N MET A 298 6.91 25.69 11.17
CA MET A 298 6.61 27.02 11.73
C MET A 298 5.70 26.95 12.96
N ILE A 299 4.74 26.01 12.98
CA ILE A 299 3.71 25.98 14.03
C ILE A 299 4.18 25.15 15.25
N SER A 300 4.56 23.90 15.06
CA SER A 300 4.87 22.94 16.14
C SER A 300 6.28 22.39 16.12
N ASN A 301 6.84 22.26 14.92
CA ASN A 301 8.16 21.72 14.65
C ASN A 301 8.46 20.39 15.36
N GLY A 302 7.50 19.45 15.34
CA GLY A 302 7.64 18.14 15.97
C GLY A 302 8.84 17.36 15.38
N GLU A 303 9.65 16.76 16.24
CA GLU A 303 10.84 16.00 15.86
C GLU A 303 10.48 14.73 15.09
N ILE A 304 9.32 14.16 15.37
CA ILE A 304 8.77 12.98 14.71
C ILE A 304 7.53 13.38 13.91
N ILE A 305 7.42 12.84 12.72
CA ILE A 305 6.29 13.03 11.82
C ILE A 305 5.63 11.69 11.58
N LEU A 306 4.34 11.60 11.82
CA LEU A 306 3.51 10.46 11.41
C LEU A 306 2.70 10.87 10.18
N ASN A 307 2.81 10.11 9.09
CA ASN A 307 1.89 10.27 7.98
C ASN A 307 0.87 9.13 7.91
N VAL A 308 -0.40 9.52 7.70
CA VAL A 308 -1.55 8.61 7.65
C VAL A 308 -2.46 9.04 6.50
N ASP A 309 -2.95 8.09 5.72
CA ASP A 309 -3.99 8.37 4.72
C ASP A 309 -5.33 8.66 5.41
N CYS A 310 -6.17 9.47 4.80
CA CYS A 310 -7.46 9.88 5.37
C CYS A 310 -8.45 8.73 5.61
N ASP A 311 -8.19 7.57 5.00
CA ASP A 311 -8.95 6.33 5.16
C ASP A 311 -8.30 5.32 6.13
N MET A 312 -7.22 5.74 6.83
CA MET A 312 -6.44 4.88 7.72
C MET A 312 -6.51 5.37 9.16
N TYR A 313 -7.50 4.92 9.93
CA TYR A 313 -7.63 5.32 11.33
C TYR A 313 -6.69 4.55 12.27
N SER A 314 -6.38 5.14 13.43
CA SER A 314 -5.62 4.51 14.50
C SER A 314 -6.46 3.41 15.19
N ASN A 315 -5.94 2.18 15.15
CA ASN A 315 -6.55 1.01 15.80
C ASN A 315 -5.94 0.67 17.16
N ASN A 316 -4.82 1.31 17.50
CA ASN A 316 -4.08 1.08 18.73
C ASN A 316 -3.57 2.40 19.30
N SER A 317 -4.13 2.85 20.42
CA SER A 317 -3.78 4.09 21.10
C SER A 317 -2.30 4.18 21.55
N GLN A 318 -1.60 3.05 21.61
CA GLN A 318 -0.21 2.95 22.03
C GLN A 318 0.80 2.95 20.87
N SER A 319 0.34 2.99 19.60
CA SER A 319 1.21 2.86 18.43
C SER A 319 2.31 3.92 18.38
N LEU A 320 2.00 5.13 18.83
CA LEU A 320 2.95 6.23 18.90
C LEU A 320 4.09 5.92 19.89
N ARG A 321 3.77 5.43 21.10
CA ARG A 321 4.77 5.05 22.09
C ARG A 321 5.62 3.86 21.63
N ASP A 322 5.00 2.89 20.94
CA ASP A 322 5.71 1.77 20.34
C ASP A 322 6.77 2.25 19.34
N ALA A 323 6.39 3.16 18.44
CA ALA A 323 7.31 3.74 17.47
C ALA A 323 8.46 4.52 18.13
N LEU A 324 8.18 5.26 19.19
CA LEU A 324 9.18 6.02 19.92
C LEU A 324 10.21 5.15 20.62
N CYS A 325 9.88 3.90 21.01
CA CYS A 325 10.87 2.97 21.55
C CYS A 325 12.03 2.76 20.55
N PHE A 326 11.77 2.78 19.25
CA PHE A 326 12.82 2.64 18.25
C PHE A 326 13.65 3.91 18.09
N PHE A 327 13.03 5.09 18.06
CA PHE A 327 13.76 6.35 17.89
C PHE A 327 14.54 6.79 19.12
N MET A 328 14.06 6.48 20.31
CA MET A 328 14.64 6.94 21.59
C MET A 328 15.60 5.95 22.22
N ASP A 329 15.81 4.78 21.61
CA ASP A 329 16.84 3.84 22.05
C ASP A 329 18.23 4.51 22.01
N GLU A 330 18.96 4.47 23.12
CA GLU A 330 20.22 5.20 23.30
C GLU A 330 21.32 4.76 22.33
N VAL A 331 21.32 3.47 21.96
CA VAL A 331 22.38 2.87 21.14
C VAL A 331 22.02 2.87 19.66
N LYS A 332 20.76 2.54 19.30
CA LYS A 332 20.34 2.33 17.92
C LYS A 332 19.40 3.41 17.40
N GLY A 333 18.76 4.16 18.28
CA GLY A 333 17.72 5.10 17.89
C GLY A 333 18.20 6.24 16.99
N HIS A 334 19.46 6.68 17.17
CA HIS A 334 20.02 7.80 16.40
C HIS A 334 20.19 7.49 14.90
N GLU A 335 20.33 6.23 14.50
CA GLU A 335 20.47 5.80 13.11
C GLU A 335 19.13 5.55 12.38
N ILE A 336 18.01 5.56 13.11
CA ILE A 336 16.69 5.22 12.58
C ILE A 336 16.01 6.49 12.01
N ALA A 337 15.78 6.48 10.69
CA ALA A 337 15.06 7.54 9.98
C ALA A 337 13.54 7.38 10.03
N PHE A 338 13.06 6.15 9.90
CA PHE A 338 11.62 5.89 9.93
C PHE A 338 11.28 4.50 10.46
N VAL A 339 10.07 4.41 11.01
CA VAL A 339 9.44 3.16 11.47
C VAL A 339 8.18 2.96 10.63
N GLN A 340 8.15 1.91 9.82
CA GLN A 340 7.03 1.57 8.96
C GLN A 340 6.18 0.47 9.61
N THR A 341 4.88 0.70 9.71
CA THR A 341 3.89 -0.34 10.07
C THR A 341 3.24 -0.91 8.82
N PRO A 342 2.66 -2.13 8.87
CA PRO A 342 1.92 -2.67 7.73
C PRO A 342 0.66 -1.83 7.44
N GLN A 343 0.29 -1.72 6.17
CA GLN A 343 -1.01 -1.20 5.77
C GLN A 343 -2.04 -2.33 5.86
N CYS A 344 -2.90 -2.25 6.86
CA CYS A 344 -3.95 -3.24 7.11
C CYS A 344 -5.33 -2.64 6.88
N PHE A 345 -6.31 -3.51 6.59
CA PHE A 345 -7.66 -3.08 6.26
C PHE A 345 -8.69 -3.84 7.10
N GLU A 346 -9.75 -3.15 7.50
CA GLU A 346 -10.82 -3.71 8.35
C GLU A 346 -11.81 -4.58 7.56
N ASN A 347 -12.03 -4.23 6.28
CA ASN A 347 -13.03 -4.86 5.43
C ASN A 347 -12.52 -6.09 4.66
N VAL A 348 -11.31 -6.56 4.93
CA VAL A 348 -10.77 -7.77 4.26
C VAL A 348 -11.52 -9.01 4.73
N THR A 349 -12.10 -9.76 3.78
CA THR A 349 -12.77 -11.03 4.08
C THR A 349 -11.79 -12.11 4.53
N LYS A 350 -12.31 -13.16 5.20
CA LYS A 350 -11.50 -14.27 5.71
C LYS A 350 -10.55 -14.87 4.67
N ASN A 351 -10.97 -14.95 3.41
CA ASN A 351 -10.20 -15.54 2.32
C ASN A 351 -9.62 -14.48 1.36
N ASP A 352 -9.69 -13.21 1.70
CA ASP A 352 -9.07 -12.09 0.98
C ASP A 352 -9.24 -12.19 -0.54
N LEU A 353 -10.44 -11.88 -1.00
CA LEU A 353 -10.87 -12.12 -2.39
C LEU A 353 -9.98 -11.46 -3.45
N TYR A 354 -9.42 -10.28 -3.14
CA TYR A 354 -8.60 -9.48 -4.07
C TYR A 354 -7.13 -9.33 -3.67
N GLY A 355 -6.67 -10.09 -2.66
CA GLY A 355 -5.29 -9.99 -2.17
C GLY A 355 -4.97 -8.61 -1.56
N GLY A 356 -5.96 -7.96 -0.95
CA GLY A 356 -5.82 -6.63 -0.35
C GLY A 356 -4.98 -6.64 0.91
N ALA A 357 -5.01 -7.73 1.68
CA ALA A 357 -4.20 -7.86 2.89
C ALA A 357 -2.68 -7.85 2.63
N MET A 358 -2.24 -8.03 1.39
CA MET A 358 -0.80 -8.11 1.04
C MET A 358 -0.04 -8.98 2.05
N ARG A 359 -0.60 -10.15 2.37
CA ARG A 359 -0.20 -10.97 3.51
C ARG A 359 1.29 -11.35 3.47
N ILE A 360 1.77 -11.91 2.37
CA ILE A 360 3.17 -12.32 2.25
C ILE A 360 4.13 -11.13 2.33
N PRO A 361 3.92 -10.00 1.63
CA PRO A 361 4.70 -8.80 1.84
C PRO A 361 4.81 -8.37 3.31
N TYR A 362 3.71 -8.28 4.05
CA TYR A 362 3.74 -7.74 5.41
C TYR A 362 4.12 -8.75 6.49
N GLU A 363 3.73 -10.03 6.36
CA GLU A 363 4.03 -11.04 7.38
C GLU A 363 5.40 -11.71 7.19
N VAL A 364 6.02 -11.59 6.00
CA VAL A 364 7.29 -12.27 5.68
C VAL A 364 8.31 -11.29 5.10
N GLU A 365 8.01 -10.67 3.96
CA GLU A 365 9.01 -9.97 3.16
C GLU A 365 9.56 -8.73 3.87
N PHE A 366 8.72 -7.90 4.48
CA PHE A 366 9.16 -6.70 5.19
C PHE A 366 9.97 -7.02 6.45
N HIS A 367 9.69 -8.14 7.12
CA HIS A 367 10.53 -8.64 8.20
C HIS A 367 11.94 -9.03 7.73
N GLY A 368 12.05 -9.56 6.52
CA GLY A 368 13.35 -9.85 5.91
C GLY A 368 14.07 -8.60 5.42
N MET A 369 13.33 -7.61 4.88
CA MET A 369 13.91 -6.31 4.51
C MET A 369 14.43 -5.55 5.73
N ASP A 370 13.75 -5.64 6.86
CA ASP A 370 14.19 -5.06 8.13
C ASP A 370 15.56 -5.59 8.56
N ALA A 371 15.81 -6.89 8.34
CA ALA A 371 17.13 -7.49 8.58
C ALA A 371 18.24 -6.98 7.64
N LEU A 372 17.89 -6.41 6.49
CA LEU A 372 18.82 -5.90 5.48
C LEU A 372 19.10 -4.39 5.59
N GLY A 373 18.39 -3.69 6.49
CA GLY A 373 18.54 -2.24 6.70
C GLY A 373 17.23 -1.46 6.68
N GLY A 374 16.09 -2.15 6.62
CA GLY A 374 14.74 -1.60 6.79
C GLY A 374 13.79 -1.86 5.62
N PRO A 375 12.46 -1.77 5.88
CA PRO A 375 11.40 -2.00 4.89
C PRO A 375 11.37 -0.90 3.82
N LEU A 376 10.52 -1.08 2.79
CA LEU A 376 10.10 0.04 1.94
C LEU A 376 9.31 1.05 2.78
N TYR A 377 9.40 2.32 2.45
CA TYR A 377 8.41 3.31 2.84
C TYR A 377 7.23 3.19 1.87
N ILE A 378 6.01 3.01 2.40
CA ILE A 378 4.79 2.71 1.62
C ILE A 378 3.71 3.79 1.74
N GLY A 379 4.09 5.00 2.12
CA GLY A 379 3.25 6.19 2.01
C GLY A 379 2.20 6.38 3.11
N THR A 380 2.00 5.44 4.04
CA THR A 380 1.04 5.56 5.14
C THR A 380 1.46 4.74 6.36
N GLY A 381 0.96 5.09 7.55
CA GLY A 381 1.29 4.40 8.80
C GLY A 381 2.80 4.40 9.10
N CYS A 382 3.49 5.48 8.74
CA CYS A 382 4.93 5.60 8.85
C CYS A 382 5.31 6.77 9.75
N PHE A 383 6.13 6.48 10.75
CA PHE A 383 6.72 7.47 11.65
C PHE A 383 8.10 7.84 11.12
N HIS A 384 8.35 9.11 10.88
CA HIS A 384 9.59 9.64 10.33
C HIS A 384 10.31 10.55 11.32
N ARG A 385 11.64 10.47 11.35
CA ARG A 385 12.46 11.53 11.91
C ARG A 385 12.44 12.72 10.96
N ARG A 386 12.02 13.90 11.42
CA ARG A 386 11.88 15.11 10.58
C ARG A 386 13.15 15.42 9.80
N GLU A 387 14.30 15.43 10.44
CA GLU A 387 15.58 15.75 9.79
C GLU A 387 15.94 14.80 8.64
N ALA A 388 15.64 13.51 8.77
CA ALA A 388 15.88 12.53 7.72
C ALA A 388 14.96 12.77 6.52
N LEU A 389 13.68 13.09 6.77
CA LEU A 389 12.71 13.40 5.72
C LEU A 389 13.05 14.75 5.05
N CYS A 390 13.57 15.73 5.80
CA CYS A 390 14.06 17.00 5.26
C CYS A 390 15.40 16.90 4.51
N GLY A 391 15.93 15.70 4.29
CA GLY A 391 17.07 15.48 3.40
C GLY A 391 18.44 15.47 4.07
N ARG A 392 18.52 15.51 5.42
CA ARG A 392 19.80 15.42 6.13
C ARG A 392 20.47 14.07 5.90
N LYS A 393 21.78 14.09 5.69
CA LYS A 393 22.60 12.88 5.68
C LYS A 393 22.83 12.40 7.12
N PHE A 394 22.87 11.09 7.31
CA PHE A 394 23.22 10.51 8.60
C PHE A 394 24.67 10.86 8.96
N ASN A 395 24.89 11.26 10.21
CA ASN A 395 26.22 11.50 10.78
C ASN A 395 26.25 10.89 12.17
N ASP A 396 27.16 9.94 12.39
CA ASP A 396 27.32 9.20 13.64
C ASP A 396 27.70 10.08 14.84
N GLN A 397 28.26 11.29 14.57
CA GLN A 397 28.59 12.26 15.60
C GLN A 397 27.37 13.00 16.18
N CYS A 398 26.22 12.99 15.49
CA CYS A 398 24.98 13.62 15.94
C CYS A 398 24.24 12.64 16.87
N LYS A 399 24.55 12.68 18.17
CA LYS A 399 23.73 11.99 19.17
C LYS A 399 22.34 12.62 19.25
N ASN A 400 21.35 11.80 19.57
CA ASN A 400 19.98 12.26 19.79
C ASN A 400 19.93 13.27 20.96
N ASP A 401 19.94 14.55 20.67
CA ASP A 401 19.67 15.58 21.68
C ASP A 401 18.18 15.94 21.68
N TRP A 402 17.38 15.05 22.28
CA TRP A 402 15.95 15.33 22.54
C TRP A 402 15.73 16.52 23.50
N ASN A 403 16.78 17.03 24.14
CA ASN A 403 16.75 18.19 25.03
C ASN A 403 17.05 19.50 24.30
N GLY A 404 17.81 19.50 23.20
CA GLY A 404 18.24 20.70 22.49
C GLY A 404 17.12 21.40 21.71
N CYS A 405 16.11 20.68 21.27
CA CYS A 405 14.96 21.26 20.54
C CYS A 405 13.92 21.99 21.40
N ARG A 406 14.15 22.13 22.72
CA ARG A 406 13.20 22.76 23.66
C ARG A 406 12.99 24.25 23.48
N ASN A 407 13.79 24.96 22.68
CA ASN A 407 13.90 26.42 22.77
C ASN A 407 13.23 27.23 21.67
N ILE A 408 12.49 26.64 20.73
CA ILE A 408 11.79 27.42 19.72
C ILE A 408 10.29 27.11 19.78
N ASP A 409 9.61 27.70 20.71
CA ASP A 409 8.15 27.70 20.79
C ASP A 409 7.62 28.93 20.06
N HIS A 410 7.65 28.90 18.71
CA HIS A 410 7.14 29.99 17.89
C HIS A 410 5.70 30.38 18.22
N MET A 411 4.92 29.42 18.74
CA MET A 411 3.56 29.67 19.24
C MET A 411 3.53 30.54 20.50
N LYS A 412 4.63 30.67 21.27
CA LYS A 412 4.66 31.52 22.46
C LYS A 412 4.91 32.97 22.14
N GLU A 413 5.56 33.27 21.01
CA GLU A 413 6.05 34.61 20.68
C GLU A 413 5.14 35.34 19.67
N ALA A 414 4.49 34.63 18.75
CA ALA A 414 3.65 35.24 17.72
C ALA A 414 2.15 35.19 18.05
N SER A 415 1.41 36.19 17.58
CA SER A 415 -0.06 36.15 17.61
C SER A 415 -0.57 35.09 16.61
N LEU A 416 -1.75 34.48 16.89
CA LEU A 416 -2.33 33.46 16.00
C LEU A 416 -2.47 33.94 14.54
N PRO A 417 -3.01 35.16 14.26
CA PRO A 417 -3.15 35.63 12.88
C PRO A 417 -1.81 35.82 12.17
N GLU A 418 -0.77 36.26 12.90
CA GLU A 418 0.58 36.43 12.35
C GLU A 418 1.20 35.06 12.00
N LEU A 419 0.97 34.05 12.85
CA LEU A 419 1.45 32.71 12.62
C LEU A 419 0.76 32.04 11.41
N GLU A 420 -0.55 32.24 11.28
CA GLU A 420 -1.34 31.75 10.12
C GLU A 420 -0.84 32.39 8.83
N GLU A 421 -0.64 33.71 8.80
CA GLU A 421 -0.18 34.44 7.62
C GLU A 421 1.23 34.00 7.18
N LYS A 422 2.17 33.92 8.13
CA LYS A 422 3.52 33.37 7.85
C LYS A 422 3.46 31.92 7.32
N SER A 423 2.56 31.12 7.87
CA SER A 423 2.39 29.72 7.45
C SER A 423 1.74 29.58 6.07
N LYS A 424 0.83 30.49 5.69
CA LYS A 424 0.24 30.54 4.33
C LYS A 424 1.31 30.75 3.26
N ALA A 425 2.29 31.63 3.50
CA ALA A 425 3.39 31.85 2.58
C ALA A 425 4.22 30.58 2.32
N LEU A 426 4.39 29.70 3.32
CA LEU A 426 5.12 28.44 3.20
C LEU A 426 4.37 27.39 2.36
N ALA A 427 3.07 27.54 2.17
CA ALA A 427 2.22 26.67 1.36
C ALA A 427 1.87 27.25 -0.02
N SER A 428 2.52 28.37 -0.41
CA SER A 428 2.34 28.97 -1.74
C SER A 428 2.98 28.10 -2.84
N CYS A 429 2.45 28.18 -4.04
CA CYS A 429 2.94 27.47 -5.22
C CYS A 429 4.38 27.84 -5.59
N THR A 430 4.75 29.11 -5.41
CA THR A 430 6.06 29.67 -5.80
C THR A 430 7.15 29.42 -4.78
N TYR A 431 6.81 28.98 -3.56
CA TYR A 431 7.80 28.73 -2.50
C TYR A 431 8.91 27.76 -2.90
N GLU A 432 8.56 26.74 -3.71
CA GLU A 432 9.51 25.70 -4.12
C GLU A 432 10.39 26.10 -5.30
N GLU A 433 10.14 27.24 -5.94
CA GLU A 433 10.93 27.70 -7.09
C GLU A 433 12.39 27.91 -6.68
N ASN A 434 13.30 27.39 -7.49
CA ASN A 434 14.74 27.45 -7.27
C ASN A 434 15.23 26.84 -5.94
N THR A 435 14.45 25.93 -5.34
CA THR A 435 14.80 25.18 -4.12
C THR A 435 15.09 23.72 -4.41
N LEU A 436 15.51 22.99 -3.36
CA LEU A 436 15.72 21.53 -3.40
C LEU A 436 14.48 20.72 -3.00
N TRP A 437 13.34 21.38 -2.71
CA TRP A 437 12.09 20.69 -2.40
C TRP A 437 11.65 19.79 -3.55
N GLY A 438 11.24 18.56 -3.22
CA GLY A 438 10.85 17.55 -4.20
C GLY A 438 11.99 16.92 -5.01
N LYS A 439 13.22 17.41 -4.83
CA LYS A 439 14.44 16.91 -5.49
C LYS A 439 15.39 16.21 -4.52
N GLU A 440 15.70 16.86 -3.41
CA GLU A 440 16.59 16.36 -2.36
C GLU A 440 15.97 16.53 -0.96
N THR A 441 15.08 17.50 -0.76
CA THR A 441 14.41 17.81 0.48
C THR A 441 12.95 17.39 0.41
N GLY A 442 12.43 16.80 1.48
CA GLY A 442 11.06 16.31 1.56
C GLY A 442 10.83 15.06 0.71
N LEU A 443 9.57 14.80 0.36
CA LEU A 443 9.20 13.73 -0.56
C LEU A 443 9.61 14.09 -1.99
N LEU A 444 10.14 13.12 -2.71
CA LEU A 444 10.63 13.31 -4.07
C LEU A 444 9.47 13.32 -5.08
N TYR A 445 9.58 14.20 -6.08
CA TYR A 445 8.59 14.37 -7.14
C TYR A 445 8.89 13.50 -8.38
N GLY A 446 7.93 13.38 -9.28
CA GLY A 446 8.12 12.83 -10.62
C GLY A 446 7.80 11.35 -10.81
N CYS A 447 7.31 10.66 -9.80
CA CYS A 447 6.78 9.29 -9.96
C CYS A 447 5.50 9.08 -9.14
N ALA A 448 4.75 8.02 -9.48
CA ALA A 448 3.50 7.68 -8.83
C ALA A 448 3.69 6.89 -7.50
N VAL A 449 4.93 6.61 -7.11
CA VAL A 449 5.33 5.96 -5.85
C VAL A 449 6.44 6.78 -5.19
N GLU A 450 6.11 8.02 -4.88
CA GLU A 450 6.97 9.01 -4.23
C GLU A 450 7.52 8.54 -2.88
N ASP A 451 6.79 7.67 -2.21
CA ASP A 451 7.13 7.02 -0.95
C ASP A 451 8.34 6.07 -1.13
N VAL A 452 8.26 5.14 -2.08
CA VAL A 452 9.32 4.14 -2.32
C VAL A 452 10.63 4.82 -2.70
N ILE A 453 10.59 5.82 -3.59
CA ILE A 453 11.79 6.55 -4.03
C ILE A 453 12.37 7.41 -2.90
N THR A 454 11.53 8.07 -2.10
CA THR A 454 11.96 8.86 -0.94
C THR A 454 12.61 7.96 0.10
N GLY A 455 12.00 6.82 0.42
CA GLY A 455 12.55 5.83 1.35
C GLY A 455 13.90 5.26 0.90
N LEU A 456 14.09 5.03 -0.41
CA LEU A 456 15.36 4.62 -0.98
C LEU A 456 16.42 5.70 -0.79
N CYS A 457 16.11 6.95 -1.14
CA CYS A 457 17.05 8.06 -1.01
C CYS A 457 17.46 8.34 0.45
N ILE A 458 16.54 8.21 1.41
CA ILE A 458 16.84 8.29 2.85
C ILE A 458 17.91 7.25 3.23
N LYS A 459 17.72 5.99 2.79
CA LYS A 459 18.69 4.91 3.08
C LYS A 459 20.04 5.13 2.39
N CYS A 460 20.04 5.62 1.16
CA CYS A 460 21.27 5.98 0.45
C CYS A 460 22.04 7.15 1.11
N ARG A 461 21.39 7.92 1.99
CA ARG A 461 22.02 8.94 2.82
C ARG A 461 22.59 8.38 4.14
N GLY A 462 22.62 7.06 4.32
CA GLY A 462 23.20 6.35 5.46
C GLY A 462 22.23 6.02 6.59
N TRP A 463 20.97 6.43 6.49
CA TRP A 463 19.97 6.14 7.51
C TRP A 463 19.47 4.69 7.42
N LYS A 464 19.06 4.14 8.56
CA LYS A 464 18.34 2.86 8.65
C LYS A 464 16.84 3.09 8.88
N ALA A 465 16.05 2.05 8.65
CA ALA A 465 14.63 2.03 8.96
C ALA A 465 14.28 0.76 9.73
N VAL A 466 13.12 0.76 10.36
CA VAL A 466 12.60 -0.38 11.14
C VAL A 466 11.22 -0.76 10.61
N TYR A 467 10.97 -2.06 10.51
CA TYR A 467 9.64 -2.59 10.31
C TYR A 467 9.03 -3.02 11.63
N TYR A 468 7.87 -2.47 11.96
CA TYR A 468 7.15 -2.80 13.17
C TYR A 468 5.75 -3.34 12.82
N ASN A 469 5.53 -4.61 13.07
CA ASN A 469 4.27 -5.30 12.82
C ASN A 469 3.69 -5.80 14.17
N PRO A 470 2.93 -4.95 14.88
CA PRO A 470 2.34 -5.31 16.18
C PRO A 470 1.22 -6.34 16.04
N GLU A 471 1.00 -7.14 17.08
CA GLU A 471 -0.11 -8.09 17.15
C GLU A 471 -1.47 -7.38 16.96
N ARG A 472 -1.72 -6.32 17.74
CA ARG A 472 -2.81 -5.38 17.45
C ARG A 472 -2.34 -4.39 16.41
N ARG A 473 -2.89 -4.44 15.21
CA ARG A 473 -2.50 -3.56 14.08
C ARG A 473 -2.55 -2.09 14.50
N ALA A 474 -1.54 -1.32 14.10
CA ALA A 474 -1.45 0.10 14.45
C ALA A 474 -2.56 0.92 13.78
N PHE A 475 -2.81 0.64 12.51
CA PHE A 475 -3.79 1.34 11.67
C PHE A 475 -4.65 0.34 10.91
N LEU A 476 -5.90 0.72 10.65
CA LEU A 476 -6.81 -0.01 9.78
C LEU A 476 -7.44 0.98 8.78
N GLY A 477 -7.58 0.55 7.54
CA GLY A 477 -8.18 1.31 6.48
C GLY A 477 -9.21 0.50 5.69
N VAL A 478 -9.54 0.96 4.48
CA VAL A 478 -10.52 0.33 3.61
C VAL A 478 -9.84 -0.18 2.33
N ALA A 479 -9.90 -1.50 2.11
CA ALA A 479 -9.40 -2.14 0.89
C ALA A 479 -10.40 -2.01 -0.27
N PRO A 480 -9.94 -2.03 -1.53
CA PRO A 480 -10.82 -2.11 -2.70
C PRO A 480 -11.75 -3.32 -2.62
N THR A 481 -13.03 -3.10 -2.93
CA THR A 481 -14.08 -4.13 -2.88
C THR A 481 -14.47 -4.67 -4.25
N THR A 482 -13.83 -4.17 -5.32
CA THR A 482 -14.05 -4.61 -6.70
C THR A 482 -12.75 -5.01 -7.38
N LEU A 483 -12.82 -5.95 -8.33
CA LEU A 483 -11.66 -6.34 -9.12
C LEU A 483 -11.06 -5.19 -9.94
N PRO A 484 -11.86 -4.34 -10.64
CA PRO A 484 -11.32 -3.20 -11.39
C PRO A 484 -10.49 -2.25 -10.52
N GLU A 485 -10.98 -1.90 -9.33
CA GLU A 485 -10.26 -1.01 -8.40
C GLU A 485 -8.94 -1.62 -7.94
N ALA A 486 -8.95 -2.91 -7.57
CA ALA A 486 -7.73 -3.63 -7.21
C ALA A 486 -6.71 -3.67 -8.38
N LEU A 487 -7.17 -3.87 -9.62
CA LEU A 487 -6.31 -3.86 -10.80
C LEU A 487 -5.76 -2.46 -11.12
N VAL A 488 -6.57 -1.41 -10.98
CA VAL A 488 -6.14 0.00 -11.18
C VAL A 488 -5.11 0.40 -10.12
N GLN A 489 -5.31 0.03 -8.85
CA GLN A 489 -4.35 0.29 -7.78
C GLN A 489 -2.99 -0.34 -8.09
N HIS A 490 -2.97 -1.62 -8.48
CA HIS A 490 -1.74 -2.32 -8.83
C HIS A 490 -1.09 -1.83 -10.14
N LYS A 491 -1.89 -1.35 -11.11
CA LYS A 491 -1.39 -0.67 -12.30
C LYS A 491 -0.59 0.56 -11.89
N ARG A 492 -1.13 1.42 -11.02
CA ARG A 492 -0.47 2.64 -10.53
C ARG A 492 0.85 2.32 -9.81
N TRP A 493 0.85 1.32 -8.92
CA TRP A 493 2.07 0.92 -8.19
C TRP A 493 3.16 0.39 -9.13
N SER A 494 2.80 -0.46 -10.09
CA SER A 494 3.76 -1.00 -11.05
C SER A 494 4.24 0.04 -12.07
N GLU A 495 3.39 0.97 -12.48
CA GLU A 495 3.76 2.13 -13.30
C GLU A 495 4.79 3.01 -12.57
N GLY A 496 4.52 3.36 -11.32
CA GLY A 496 5.45 4.12 -10.48
C GLY A 496 6.77 3.39 -10.27
N GLY A 497 6.75 2.09 -9.96
CA GLY A 497 7.97 1.27 -9.84
C GLY A 497 8.79 1.26 -11.13
N PHE A 498 8.15 1.17 -12.29
CA PHE A 498 8.84 1.24 -13.57
C PHE A 498 9.43 2.63 -13.85
N GLN A 499 8.73 3.70 -13.51
CA GLN A 499 9.26 5.08 -13.58
C GLN A 499 10.50 5.24 -12.68
N VAL A 500 10.51 4.67 -11.49
CA VAL A 500 11.69 4.66 -10.60
C VAL A 500 12.87 3.94 -11.25
N LEU A 501 12.65 2.78 -11.87
CA LEU A 501 13.71 2.04 -12.58
C LEU A 501 14.33 2.83 -13.73
N LEU A 502 13.52 3.60 -14.45
CA LEU A 502 13.97 4.41 -15.59
C LEU A 502 14.56 5.77 -15.16
N SER A 503 14.38 6.17 -13.91
CA SER A 503 14.87 7.44 -13.38
C SER A 503 16.33 7.35 -12.95
N LYS A 504 16.95 8.52 -12.70
CA LYS A 504 18.29 8.62 -12.09
C LYS A 504 18.39 7.98 -10.69
N TYR A 505 17.27 7.70 -10.04
CA TYR A 505 17.18 7.04 -8.74
C TYR A 505 16.95 5.53 -8.84
N SER A 506 17.20 4.92 -9.99
CA SER A 506 17.04 3.48 -10.15
C SER A 506 17.82 2.69 -9.08
N PRO A 507 17.17 1.78 -8.34
CA PRO A 507 17.86 1.01 -7.33
C PRO A 507 19.00 0.16 -7.90
N ALA A 508 18.97 -0.17 -9.20
CA ALA A 508 19.99 -0.98 -9.83
C ALA A 508 21.38 -0.33 -9.84
N TYR A 509 21.46 1.00 -9.95
CA TYR A 509 22.75 1.72 -9.97
C TYR A 509 22.84 2.83 -8.92
N TYR A 510 21.76 3.58 -8.63
CA TYR A 510 21.79 4.67 -7.66
C TYR A 510 22.13 4.19 -6.24
N ALA A 511 21.56 3.04 -5.85
CA ALA A 511 21.74 2.48 -4.52
C ALA A 511 23.05 1.68 -4.34
N CYS A 512 23.79 1.47 -5.45
CA CYS A 512 25.02 0.65 -5.42
C CYS A 512 26.09 1.27 -4.52
N GLY A 513 26.58 0.48 -3.55
CA GLY A 513 27.57 0.93 -2.58
C GLY A 513 27.03 1.75 -1.39
N PHE A 514 25.76 2.21 -1.43
CA PHE A 514 25.13 2.94 -0.33
C PHE A 514 24.29 2.06 0.59
N ILE A 515 23.66 1.02 0.05
CA ILE A 515 22.88 0.05 0.83
C ILE A 515 23.41 -1.37 0.60
N SER A 516 22.99 -2.31 1.45
CA SER A 516 23.41 -3.71 1.29
C SER A 516 22.92 -4.29 -0.05
N PRO A 517 23.70 -5.15 -0.74
CA PRO A 517 23.27 -5.78 -2.00
C PRO A 517 21.93 -6.51 -1.88
N GLY A 518 21.67 -7.15 -0.75
CA GLY A 518 20.39 -7.82 -0.51
C GLY A 518 19.21 -6.84 -0.49
N LEU A 519 19.36 -5.67 0.13
CA LEU A 519 18.34 -4.63 0.13
C LEU A 519 18.18 -4.00 -1.26
N GLN A 520 19.28 -3.80 -2.00
CA GLN A 520 19.26 -3.34 -3.39
C GLN A 520 18.46 -4.30 -4.28
N MET A 521 18.72 -5.61 -4.18
CA MET A 521 17.95 -6.65 -4.90
C MET A 521 16.47 -6.59 -4.56
N THR A 522 16.13 -6.33 -3.31
CA THR A 522 14.72 -6.21 -2.88
C THR A 522 14.02 -5.00 -3.51
N TYR A 523 14.68 -3.85 -3.55
CA TYR A 523 14.13 -2.70 -4.28
C TYR A 523 13.96 -3.00 -5.77
N CYS A 524 14.90 -3.69 -6.41
CA CYS A 524 14.75 -4.13 -7.80
C CYS A 524 13.56 -5.08 -7.95
N TYR A 525 13.36 -6.05 -7.03
CA TYR A 525 12.24 -6.99 -7.06
C TYR A 525 10.89 -6.28 -7.12
N TYR A 526 10.65 -5.29 -6.26
CA TYR A 526 9.38 -4.54 -6.24
C TYR A 526 9.18 -3.63 -7.46
N ASN A 527 10.26 -3.05 -7.99
CA ASN A 527 10.18 -2.16 -9.13
C ASN A 527 10.13 -2.87 -10.50
N LEU A 528 10.45 -4.19 -10.56
CA LEU A 528 10.44 -4.99 -11.80
C LEU A 528 9.09 -5.67 -12.09
N TRP A 529 8.00 -5.36 -11.40
CA TRP A 529 6.71 -6.02 -11.58
C TRP A 529 6.17 -5.97 -13.00
N VAL A 530 6.33 -4.85 -13.71
CA VAL A 530 5.86 -4.69 -15.10
C VAL A 530 6.44 -5.75 -16.04
N PHE A 531 7.70 -6.15 -15.83
CA PHE A 531 8.38 -7.15 -16.66
C PHE A 531 7.91 -8.58 -16.43
N LEU A 532 7.10 -8.84 -15.40
CA LEU A 532 6.45 -10.14 -15.21
C LEU A 532 5.29 -10.37 -16.19
N SER A 533 4.77 -9.30 -16.82
CA SER A 533 3.66 -9.41 -17.76
C SER A 533 4.01 -10.26 -18.98
N TRP A 534 5.12 -9.99 -19.63
CA TRP A 534 5.53 -10.66 -20.87
C TRP A 534 5.73 -12.16 -20.72
N PRO A 535 6.57 -12.68 -19.80
CA PRO A 535 6.75 -14.10 -19.63
C PRO A 535 5.48 -14.80 -19.13
N THR A 536 4.65 -14.11 -18.31
CA THR A 536 3.38 -14.68 -17.86
C THR A 536 2.39 -14.82 -19.02
N LEU A 537 2.25 -13.78 -19.87
CA LEU A 537 1.41 -13.87 -21.08
C LEU A 537 1.90 -14.93 -22.03
N TYR A 538 3.22 -15.04 -22.20
CA TYR A 538 3.81 -16.06 -23.05
C TYR A 538 3.44 -17.47 -22.57
N TYR A 539 3.52 -17.72 -21.25
CA TYR A 539 3.12 -18.98 -20.63
C TYR A 539 1.61 -19.23 -20.63
N CYS A 540 0.79 -18.18 -20.58
CA CYS A 540 -0.68 -18.32 -20.70
C CYS A 540 -1.15 -18.62 -22.12
N ILE A 541 -0.42 -18.19 -23.14
CA ILE A 541 -0.87 -18.25 -24.55
C ILE A 541 -0.22 -19.43 -25.27
N ILE A 542 1.10 -19.48 -25.28
CA ILE A 542 1.85 -20.36 -26.19
C ILE A 542 1.65 -21.85 -25.87
N PRO A 543 1.83 -22.33 -24.63
CA PRO A 543 1.62 -23.75 -24.31
C PRO A 543 0.19 -24.20 -24.62
N SER A 544 -0.82 -23.34 -24.39
CA SER A 544 -2.21 -23.67 -24.69
C SER A 544 -2.49 -23.76 -26.18
N LEU A 545 -1.98 -22.86 -27.01
CA LEU A 545 -2.11 -22.94 -28.46
C LEU A 545 -1.41 -24.18 -29.02
N TYR A 546 -0.20 -24.49 -28.56
CA TYR A 546 0.55 -25.68 -28.99
C TYR A 546 -0.10 -26.98 -28.51
N LEU A 547 -0.91 -26.93 -27.44
CA LEU A 547 -1.73 -28.05 -27.00
C LEU A 547 -2.80 -28.43 -28.04
N LEU A 548 -3.41 -27.45 -28.74
CA LEU A 548 -4.34 -27.68 -29.85
C LEU A 548 -3.71 -28.49 -30.99
N LYS A 549 -2.44 -28.20 -31.31
CA LYS A 549 -1.71 -28.91 -32.37
C LYS A 549 -1.15 -30.26 -31.92
N GLY A 550 -1.14 -30.56 -30.64
CA GLY A 550 -0.54 -31.75 -30.07
C GLY A 550 1.00 -31.75 -30.17
N ILE A 551 1.61 -30.58 -30.11
CA ILE A 551 3.08 -30.40 -30.15
C ILE A 551 3.59 -30.20 -28.72
N PRO A 552 4.46 -31.09 -28.19
CA PRO A 552 5.00 -30.98 -26.85
C PRO A 552 6.06 -29.88 -26.78
N LEU A 553 5.95 -29.04 -25.76
CA LEU A 553 6.91 -27.95 -25.44
C LEU A 553 7.71 -28.23 -24.15
N PHE A 554 7.35 -29.28 -23.42
CA PHE A 554 7.96 -29.68 -22.16
C PHE A 554 8.39 -31.18 -22.23
N PRO A 555 9.30 -31.60 -21.35
CA PRO A 555 9.73 -33.02 -21.34
C PRO A 555 8.57 -33.96 -21.00
N GLN A 556 8.60 -35.15 -21.57
CA GLN A 556 7.66 -36.24 -21.29
C GLN A 556 7.86 -36.77 -19.86
N ILE A 557 6.83 -37.34 -19.27
CA ILE A 557 6.88 -37.90 -17.90
C ILE A 557 7.99 -38.95 -17.76
N SER A 558 8.19 -39.79 -18.80
CA SER A 558 9.22 -40.84 -18.84
C SER A 558 10.67 -40.31 -18.94
N SER A 559 10.84 -39.01 -19.27
CA SER A 559 12.16 -38.40 -19.39
C SER A 559 12.72 -37.97 -18.03
N PRO A 560 14.01 -38.22 -17.73
CA PRO A 560 14.64 -37.68 -16.52
C PRO A 560 14.55 -36.16 -16.40
N TRP A 561 14.49 -35.44 -17.52
CA TRP A 561 14.33 -33.99 -17.58
C TRP A 561 12.97 -33.48 -17.07
N PHE A 562 11.98 -34.36 -16.91
CA PHE A 562 10.69 -34.02 -16.29
C PHE A 562 10.85 -33.65 -14.81
N ILE A 563 11.80 -34.27 -14.11
CA ILE A 563 11.99 -34.12 -12.65
C ILE A 563 12.28 -32.66 -12.26
N PRO A 564 13.23 -31.92 -12.88
CA PRO A 564 13.45 -30.51 -12.57
C PRO A 564 12.21 -29.63 -12.73
N PHE A 565 11.43 -29.82 -13.82
CA PHE A 565 10.21 -29.05 -14.05
C PHE A 565 9.13 -29.36 -12.99
N ALA A 566 8.89 -30.63 -12.73
CA ALA A 566 7.93 -31.07 -11.72
C ALA A 566 8.34 -30.57 -10.32
N TYR A 567 9.63 -30.67 -9.98
CA TYR A 567 10.15 -30.24 -8.69
C TYR A 567 9.99 -28.73 -8.50
N VAL A 568 10.31 -27.89 -9.49
CA VAL A 568 10.13 -26.44 -9.40
C VAL A 568 8.65 -26.08 -9.25
N VAL A 569 7.77 -26.65 -10.08
CA VAL A 569 6.33 -26.36 -10.03
C VAL A 569 5.72 -26.80 -8.70
N VAL A 570 5.95 -28.04 -8.28
CA VAL A 570 5.37 -28.60 -7.05
C VAL A 570 6.03 -28.00 -5.82
N GLY A 571 7.36 -27.91 -5.81
CA GLY A 571 8.12 -27.42 -4.65
C GLY A 571 7.87 -25.95 -4.35
N ASP A 572 7.88 -25.08 -5.37
CA ASP A 572 7.59 -23.65 -5.15
C ASP A 572 6.11 -23.43 -4.77
N SER A 573 5.15 -24.15 -5.40
CA SER A 573 3.73 -24.06 -5.03
C SER A 573 3.47 -24.55 -3.61
N PHE A 574 4.11 -25.65 -3.20
CA PHE A 574 3.99 -26.16 -1.83
C PHE A 574 4.60 -25.19 -0.82
N TYR A 575 5.76 -24.63 -1.14
CA TYR A 575 6.40 -23.61 -0.28
C TYR A 575 5.52 -22.36 -0.16
N CYS A 576 4.99 -21.83 -1.27
CA CYS A 576 4.09 -20.67 -1.24
C CYS A 576 2.81 -20.95 -0.44
N LEU A 577 2.23 -22.15 -0.57
CA LEU A 577 1.09 -22.54 0.26
C LEU A 577 1.48 -22.62 1.74
N PHE A 578 2.61 -23.25 2.06
CA PHE A 578 3.10 -23.35 3.43
C PHE A 578 3.37 -21.96 4.03
N GLU A 579 4.07 -21.08 3.30
CA GLU A 579 4.36 -19.70 3.73
C GLU A 579 3.06 -18.90 3.98
N PHE A 580 2.06 -19.07 3.10
CA PHE A 580 0.76 -18.42 3.23
C PHE A 580 -0.05 -18.91 4.44
N LEU A 581 -0.06 -20.22 4.69
CA LEU A 581 -0.72 -20.80 5.87
C LEU A 581 0.00 -20.43 7.16
N TRP A 582 1.34 -20.45 7.16
CA TRP A 582 2.16 -20.03 8.31
C TRP A 582 1.94 -18.55 8.67
N SER A 583 1.69 -17.69 7.69
CA SER A 583 1.33 -16.29 7.91
C SER A 583 -0.12 -16.08 8.38
N GLY A 584 -0.86 -17.15 8.73
CA GLY A 584 -2.24 -17.09 9.21
C GLY A 584 -3.30 -17.03 8.10
N GLY A 585 -2.94 -17.36 6.86
CA GLY A 585 -3.88 -17.45 5.74
C GLY A 585 -4.67 -18.75 5.72
N THR A 586 -5.57 -18.87 4.75
CA THR A 586 -6.39 -20.08 4.49
C THR A 586 -6.04 -20.67 3.12
N ILE A 587 -6.37 -21.95 2.89
CA ILE A 587 -6.16 -22.60 1.57
C ILE A 587 -6.94 -21.86 0.48
N LYS A 588 -8.19 -21.45 0.75
CA LYS A 588 -9.00 -20.68 -0.20
C LYS A 588 -8.40 -19.28 -0.43
N GLY A 589 -7.87 -18.64 0.62
CA GLY A 589 -7.16 -17.37 0.53
C GLY A 589 -5.90 -17.48 -0.34
N TRP A 590 -5.10 -18.53 -0.16
CA TRP A 590 -3.95 -18.83 -1.04
C TRP A 590 -4.36 -18.99 -2.50
N TRP A 591 -5.46 -19.71 -2.77
CA TRP A 591 -5.97 -19.86 -4.13
C TRP A 591 -6.46 -18.52 -4.72
N ASN A 592 -7.09 -17.68 -3.92
CA ASN A 592 -7.46 -16.32 -4.33
C ASN A 592 -6.24 -15.47 -4.62
N ASP A 593 -5.24 -15.49 -3.75
CA ASP A 593 -3.98 -14.76 -3.93
C ASP A 593 -3.28 -15.17 -5.24
N LEU A 594 -3.15 -16.47 -5.50
CA LEU A 594 -2.60 -17.01 -6.76
C LEU A 594 -3.36 -16.47 -7.98
N ARG A 595 -4.72 -16.48 -7.92
CA ARG A 595 -5.60 -15.95 -8.98
C ARG A 595 -5.35 -14.46 -9.21
N ILE A 596 -5.36 -13.68 -8.17
CA ILE A 596 -5.21 -12.23 -8.27
C ILE A 596 -3.82 -11.84 -8.76
N TRP A 597 -2.76 -12.53 -8.35
CA TRP A 597 -1.42 -12.30 -8.89
C TRP A 597 -1.33 -12.64 -10.38
N LEU A 598 -2.02 -13.70 -10.85
CA LEU A 598 -2.11 -13.98 -12.27
C LEU A 598 -2.84 -12.85 -13.03
N TYR A 599 -3.98 -12.37 -12.49
CA TYR A 599 -4.74 -11.29 -13.10
C TYR A 599 -3.93 -9.99 -13.19
N LYS A 600 -3.25 -9.61 -12.12
CA LYS A 600 -2.35 -8.45 -12.09
C LYS A 600 -1.24 -8.55 -13.14
N ARG A 601 -0.56 -9.70 -13.24
CA ARG A 601 0.53 -9.94 -14.20
C ARG A 601 0.06 -9.90 -15.65
N THR A 602 -1.12 -10.41 -15.95
CA THR A 602 -1.65 -10.47 -17.31
C THR A 602 -2.37 -9.19 -17.74
N THR A 603 -2.74 -8.30 -16.80
CA THR A 603 -3.48 -7.05 -17.08
C THR A 603 -2.74 -5.83 -16.55
N SER A 604 -2.82 -5.54 -15.24
CA SER A 604 -2.30 -4.30 -14.62
C SER A 604 -0.84 -4.02 -15.02
N TYR A 605 0.02 -5.01 -14.97
CA TYR A 605 1.45 -4.85 -15.25
C TYR A 605 1.73 -4.61 -16.73
N LEU A 606 0.97 -5.26 -17.63
CA LEU A 606 1.08 -5.01 -19.06
C LEU A 606 0.65 -3.57 -19.41
N PHE A 607 -0.51 -3.14 -18.90
CA PHE A 607 -1.00 -1.79 -19.16
C PHE A 607 -0.10 -0.73 -18.52
N ALA A 608 0.45 -0.98 -17.31
CA ALA A 608 1.45 -0.11 -16.71
C ALA A 608 2.72 0.01 -17.55
N PHE A 609 3.20 -1.10 -18.14
CA PHE A 609 4.33 -1.09 -19.05
C PHE A 609 4.03 -0.24 -20.29
N VAL A 610 2.90 -0.50 -20.96
CA VAL A 610 2.51 0.22 -22.18
C VAL A 610 2.32 1.71 -21.90
N ASP A 611 1.58 2.08 -20.88
CA ASP A 611 1.29 3.48 -20.55
C ASP A 611 2.57 4.24 -20.17
N THR A 612 3.49 3.61 -19.42
CA THR A 612 4.79 4.24 -19.11
C THR A 612 5.62 4.48 -20.38
N ILE A 613 5.65 3.52 -21.30
CA ILE A 613 6.37 3.69 -22.58
C ILE A 613 5.72 4.79 -23.42
N LEU A 614 4.38 4.80 -23.56
CA LEU A 614 3.66 5.86 -24.29
C LEU A 614 3.91 7.25 -23.69
N LYS A 615 3.96 7.36 -22.37
CA LYS A 615 4.30 8.60 -21.67
C LYS A 615 5.72 9.07 -21.97
N LEU A 616 6.70 8.17 -22.03
CA LEU A 616 8.08 8.52 -22.40
C LEU A 616 8.18 9.09 -23.82
N PHE A 617 7.31 8.66 -24.72
CA PHE A 617 7.21 9.20 -26.07
C PHE A 617 6.28 10.41 -26.22
N GLY A 618 5.69 10.91 -25.12
CA GLY A 618 4.80 12.08 -25.14
C GLY A 618 3.38 11.82 -25.66
N TYR A 619 2.96 10.55 -25.80
CA TYR A 619 1.63 10.19 -26.34
C TYR A 619 0.52 10.09 -25.30
N SER A 620 0.83 10.16 -24.03
CA SER A 620 -0.15 9.98 -22.93
C SER A 620 0.21 10.83 -21.73
N ASP A 621 -0.76 11.58 -21.21
CA ASP A 621 -0.73 12.16 -19.85
C ASP A 621 -1.52 11.24 -18.94
N SER A 622 -0.83 10.42 -18.14
CA SER A 622 -1.51 9.60 -17.15
C SER A 622 -2.07 10.48 -16.04
N ALA A 623 -3.40 10.63 -15.99
CA ALA A 623 -4.06 11.23 -14.84
C ALA A 623 -3.91 10.33 -13.61
N PHE A 624 -3.60 10.93 -12.47
CA PHE A 624 -3.61 10.22 -11.19
C PHE A 624 -5.05 9.85 -10.84
N VAL A 625 -5.36 8.55 -10.83
CA VAL A 625 -6.71 8.05 -10.51
C VAL A 625 -6.72 7.62 -9.04
N ILE A 626 -7.58 8.27 -8.25
CA ILE A 626 -7.86 7.89 -6.86
C ILE A 626 -8.85 6.73 -6.88
N SER A 627 -8.59 5.67 -6.13
CA SER A 627 -9.54 4.56 -5.97
C SER A 627 -10.70 4.98 -5.07
N ALA A 628 -11.94 4.64 -5.43
CA ALA A 628 -13.10 4.88 -4.59
C ALA A 628 -12.94 4.16 -3.24
N LYS A 629 -13.31 4.86 -2.16
CA LYS A 629 -13.20 4.35 -0.78
C LYS A 629 -14.55 3.89 -0.21
N VAL A 630 -15.64 4.28 -0.87
CA VAL A 630 -17.00 3.90 -0.49
C VAL A 630 -17.61 3.08 -1.61
N ALA A 631 -18.05 1.87 -1.27
CA ALA A 631 -18.75 0.98 -2.21
C ALA A 631 -20.27 1.10 -2.02
N GLU A 632 -21.02 0.90 -3.11
CA GLU A 632 -22.48 0.72 -3.01
C GLU A 632 -22.80 -0.49 -2.10
N GLU A 633 -23.87 -0.43 -1.35
CA GLU A 633 -24.31 -1.49 -0.43
C GLU A 633 -24.38 -2.87 -1.09
N ASN A 634 -24.92 -2.93 -2.30
CA ASN A 634 -25.01 -4.16 -3.08
C ASN A 634 -23.61 -4.75 -3.44
N VAL A 635 -22.59 -3.91 -3.63
CA VAL A 635 -21.20 -4.34 -3.89
C VAL A 635 -20.59 -4.88 -2.62
N SER A 636 -20.77 -4.18 -1.49
CA SER A 636 -20.31 -4.64 -0.17
C SER A 636 -20.89 -5.99 0.20
N GLN A 637 -22.18 -6.20 0.02
CA GLN A 637 -22.84 -7.49 0.30
C GLN A 637 -22.31 -8.65 -0.57
N ARG A 638 -21.98 -8.39 -1.85
CA ARG A 638 -21.35 -9.41 -2.71
C ARG A 638 -19.92 -9.70 -2.29
N TYR A 639 -19.18 -8.67 -1.91
CA TYR A 639 -17.82 -8.79 -1.41
C TYR A 639 -17.75 -9.61 -0.11
N GLU A 640 -18.64 -9.35 0.85
CA GLU A 640 -18.77 -10.12 2.10
C GLU A 640 -19.07 -11.61 1.85
N LYS A 641 -19.89 -11.91 0.81
CA LYS A 641 -20.17 -13.28 0.35
C LYS A 641 -19.01 -13.88 -0.48
N GLU A 642 -17.90 -13.16 -0.61
CA GLU A 642 -16.76 -13.53 -1.45
C GLU A 642 -17.12 -13.84 -2.91
N VAL A 643 -18.05 -13.06 -3.46
CA VAL A 643 -18.44 -13.09 -4.87
C VAL A 643 -17.72 -11.96 -5.61
N MET A 644 -16.89 -12.32 -6.60
CA MET A 644 -16.06 -11.36 -7.32
C MET A 644 -16.90 -10.36 -8.14
N GLU A 645 -16.61 -9.07 -7.98
CA GLU A 645 -17.24 -7.96 -8.70
C GLU A 645 -16.37 -7.54 -9.88
N PHE A 646 -16.91 -7.59 -11.10
CA PHE A 646 -16.19 -7.22 -12.32
C PHE A 646 -16.52 -5.79 -12.80
N GLY A 647 -17.68 -5.27 -12.47
CA GLY A 647 -18.07 -3.90 -12.80
C GLY A 647 -18.19 -3.60 -14.29
N ASN A 648 -17.80 -2.38 -14.68
CA ASN A 648 -17.94 -1.87 -16.03
C ASN A 648 -16.91 -2.44 -17.02
N SER A 649 -17.16 -2.29 -18.32
CA SER A 649 -16.25 -2.68 -19.38
C SER A 649 -14.93 -1.92 -19.30
N SER A 650 -13.80 -2.64 -19.30
CA SER A 650 -12.46 -2.08 -19.40
C SER A 650 -11.57 -2.93 -20.32
N PRO A 651 -10.52 -2.33 -20.92
CA PRO A 651 -9.55 -3.08 -21.74
C PRO A 651 -8.88 -4.20 -20.94
N MET A 652 -8.57 -3.97 -19.65
CA MET A 652 -7.97 -4.98 -18.76
C MET A 652 -8.88 -6.20 -18.60
N LEU A 653 -10.18 -5.99 -18.36
CA LEU A 653 -11.15 -7.07 -18.22
C LEU A 653 -11.40 -7.81 -19.54
N THR A 654 -11.37 -7.09 -20.67
CA THR A 654 -11.48 -7.70 -22.01
C THR A 654 -10.30 -8.62 -22.29
N LEU A 655 -9.07 -8.20 -21.98
CA LEU A 655 -7.88 -9.02 -22.11
C LEU A 655 -7.94 -10.26 -21.20
N LEU A 656 -8.30 -10.05 -19.93
CA LEU A 656 -8.44 -11.15 -18.96
C LEU A 656 -9.44 -12.20 -19.44
N ALA A 657 -10.61 -11.79 -19.88
CA ALA A 657 -11.65 -12.67 -20.40
C ALA A 657 -11.21 -13.40 -21.70
N THR A 658 -10.48 -12.71 -22.57
CA THR A 658 -9.93 -13.30 -23.81
C THR A 658 -8.93 -14.41 -23.49
N LEU A 659 -8.00 -14.17 -22.56
CA LEU A 659 -7.02 -15.17 -22.13
C LEU A 659 -7.68 -16.37 -21.44
N ALA A 660 -8.68 -16.14 -20.60
CA ALA A 660 -9.45 -17.19 -19.95
C ALA A 660 -10.13 -18.08 -21.00
N LEU A 661 -10.85 -17.49 -21.96
CA LEU A 661 -11.53 -18.23 -23.03
C LEU A 661 -10.56 -18.93 -23.97
N LEU A 662 -9.43 -18.33 -24.31
CA LEU A 662 -8.38 -18.95 -25.11
C LEU A 662 -7.91 -20.28 -24.48
N ASN A 663 -7.57 -20.24 -23.18
CA ASN A 663 -7.13 -21.43 -22.44
C ASN A 663 -8.22 -22.51 -22.39
N LEU A 664 -9.48 -22.11 -22.19
CA LEU A 664 -10.62 -23.03 -22.18
C LEU A 664 -10.80 -23.68 -23.55
N PHE A 665 -10.81 -22.89 -24.64
CA PHE A 665 -11.00 -23.41 -26.00
C PHE A 665 -9.85 -24.31 -26.43
N CYS A 666 -8.60 -23.97 -26.06
CA CYS A 666 -7.45 -24.80 -26.34
C CYS A 666 -7.51 -26.15 -25.63
N LEU A 667 -7.89 -26.14 -24.34
CA LEU A 667 -8.03 -27.38 -23.56
C LEU A 667 -9.17 -28.26 -24.09
N LEU A 668 -10.34 -27.66 -24.35
CA LEU A 668 -11.49 -28.38 -24.93
C LEU A 668 -11.18 -28.92 -26.32
N GLY A 669 -10.53 -28.11 -27.17
CA GLY A 669 -10.13 -28.53 -28.53
C GLY A 669 -9.18 -29.74 -28.51
N MET A 670 -8.22 -29.74 -27.57
CA MET A 670 -7.34 -30.90 -27.36
C MET A 670 -8.13 -32.13 -26.91
N LEU A 671 -9.05 -32.00 -25.95
CA LEU A 671 -9.89 -33.13 -25.47
C LEU A 671 -10.79 -33.69 -26.58
N LEU A 672 -11.42 -32.83 -27.35
CA LEU A 672 -12.24 -33.24 -28.50
C LEU A 672 -11.40 -34.00 -29.55
N ARG A 673 -10.21 -33.48 -29.86
CA ARG A 673 -9.29 -34.14 -30.79
C ARG A 673 -8.90 -35.56 -30.30
N GLN A 674 -8.69 -35.72 -28.98
CA GLN A 674 -8.40 -37.05 -28.42
C GLN A 674 -9.57 -38.01 -28.57
N VAL A 675 -10.80 -37.56 -28.31
CA VAL A 675 -12.01 -38.39 -28.37
C VAL A 675 -12.32 -38.81 -29.81
N PHE A 676 -12.20 -37.89 -30.78
CA PHE A 676 -12.66 -38.13 -32.14
C PHE A 676 -11.60 -38.66 -33.13
N ILE A 677 -10.29 -38.39 -32.88
CA ILE A 677 -9.25 -38.68 -33.90
C ILE A 677 -8.27 -39.76 -33.46
N SER A 678 -8.11 -40.06 -32.19
CA SER A 678 -7.05 -40.93 -31.70
C SER A 678 -7.54 -42.08 -30.81
N LYS A 679 -7.39 -43.32 -31.29
CA LYS A 679 -7.42 -44.53 -30.43
C LYS A 679 -6.24 -44.62 -29.45
N ARG A 680 -5.35 -43.60 -29.38
CA ARG A 680 -4.11 -43.56 -28.58
C ARG A 680 -4.14 -42.47 -27.47
N GLY A 681 -5.30 -42.16 -26.92
CA GLY A 681 -5.48 -41.05 -25.95
C GLY A 681 -4.53 -41.03 -24.74
N LEU A 682 -4.11 -42.18 -24.23
CA LEU A 682 -3.19 -42.27 -23.09
C LEU A 682 -1.77 -41.75 -23.42
N ARG A 683 -1.27 -41.93 -24.64
CA ARG A 683 0.08 -41.46 -25.03
C ARG A 683 0.21 -39.96 -25.11
N ILE A 684 -0.84 -39.24 -25.47
CA ILE A 684 -0.78 -37.75 -25.56
C ILE A 684 -0.72 -37.14 -24.16
N CYS A 685 -1.45 -37.68 -23.20
CA CYS A 685 -1.37 -37.24 -21.81
C CYS A 685 0.03 -37.43 -21.20
N GLU A 686 0.72 -38.51 -21.56
CA GLU A 686 2.08 -38.79 -21.11
C GLU A 686 3.11 -37.82 -21.72
N THR A 687 2.98 -37.53 -23.02
CA THR A 687 3.93 -36.66 -23.73
C THR A 687 3.74 -35.16 -23.45
N MET A 688 2.52 -34.72 -23.05
CA MET A 688 2.15 -33.33 -22.88
C MET A 688 1.65 -33.02 -21.46
N ALA A 689 1.97 -33.84 -20.46
CA ALA A 689 1.43 -33.76 -19.11
C ALA A 689 1.56 -32.36 -18.49
N LEU A 690 2.73 -31.75 -18.59
CA LEU A 690 2.97 -30.40 -18.02
C LEU A 690 2.16 -29.31 -18.74
N GLN A 691 1.94 -29.41 -20.07
CA GLN A 691 1.09 -28.48 -20.80
C GLN A 691 -0.37 -28.62 -20.40
N VAL A 692 -0.86 -29.88 -20.30
CA VAL A 692 -2.24 -30.16 -19.88
C VAL A 692 -2.47 -29.67 -18.44
N LEU A 693 -1.52 -29.97 -17.54
CA LEU A 693 -1.58 -29.47 -16.16
C LEU A 693 -1.62 -27.93 -16.11
N LEU A 694 -0.72 -27.27 -16.83
CA LEU A 694 -0.66 -25.82 -16.88
C LEU A 694 -1.98 -25.23 -17.40
N SER A 695 -2.46 -25.70 -18.55
CA SER A 695 -3.72 -25.22 -19.13
C SER A 695 -4.92 -25.52 -18.23
N GLY A 696 -4.94 -26.69 -17.58
CA GLY A 696 -5.97 -27.06 -16.62
C GLY A 696 -6.00 -26.13 -15.40
N VAL A 697 -4.84 -25.82 -14.81
CA VAL A 697 -4.71 -24.88 -13.71
C VAL A 697 -5.16 -23.47 -14.12
N LEU A 698 -4.77 -23.01 -15.32
CA LEU A 698 -5.21 -21.71 -15.85
C LEU A 698 -6.74 -21.66 -16.02
N VAL A 699 -7.36 -22.72 -16.51
CA VAL A 699 -8.82 -22.82 -16.63
C VAL A 699 -9.47 -22.78 -15.23
N LEU A 700 -8.96 -23.53 -14.26
CA LEU A 700 -9.49 -23.54 -12.89
C LEU A 700 -9.37 -22.18 -12.18
N ILE A 701 -8.26 -21.51 -12.35
CA ILE A 701 -8.06 -20.15 -11.81
C ILE A 701 -9.10 -19.18 -12.37
N ASN A 702 -9.48 -19.32 -13.65
CA ASN A 702 -10.39 -18.43 -14.36
C ASN A 702 -11.88 -18.79 -14.22
N VAL A 703 -12.26 -19.76 -13.38
CA VAL A 703 -13.68 -20.14 -13.15
C VAL A 703 -14.57 -18.92 -12.84
N PRO A 704 -14.19 -17.94 -11.97
CA PRO A 704 -15.03 -16.76 -11.74
C PRO A 704 -15.26 -15.91 -12.99
N VAL A 705 -14.31 -15.87 -13.93
CA VAL A 705 -14.45 -15.15 -15.20
C VAL A 705 -15.52 -15.81 -16.07
N TYR A 706 -15.51 -17.14 -16.20
CA TYR A 706 -16.54 -17.86 -16.98
C TYR A 706 -17.93 -17.70 -16.38
N GLN A 707 -18.01 -17.74 -15.03
CA GLN A 707 -19.26 -17.49 -14.32
C GLN A 707 -19.77 -16.06 -14.62
N ALA A 708 -18.89 -15.05 -14.58
CA ALA A 708 -19.24 -13.67 -14.84
C ALA A 708 -19.63 -13.40 -16.31
N LEU A 709 -19.06 -14.16 -17.26
CA LEU A 709 -19.37 -14.04 -18.69
C LEU A 709 -20.74 -14.63 -19.04
N TYR A 710 -21.06 -15.82 -18.50
CA TYR A 710 -22.17 -16.63 -19.02
C TYR A 710 -23.20 -17.08 -18.01
N LEU A 711 -22.88 -17.20 -16.74
CA LEU A 711 -23.77 -17.78 -15.74
C LEU A 711 -24.44 -16.76 -14.81
N ARG A 712 -23.74 -15.68 -14.48
CA ARG A 712 -24.26 -14.67 -13.54
C ARG A 712 -25.28 -13.74 -14.21
N LYS A 713 -26.30 -13.37 -13.44
CA LYS A 713 -27.38 -12.45 -13.87
C LYS A 713 -27.39 -11.13 -13.07
N ASP A 714 -26.61 -11.07 -12.01
CA ASP A 714 -26.48 -9.89 -11.13
C ASP A 714 -25.65 -8.75 -11.77
N LYS A 715 -25.69 -7.57 -11.18
CA LYS A 715 -24.96 -6.38 -11.67
C LYS A 715 -23.43 -6.55 -11.66
N GLY A 716 -22.89 -7.47 -10.87
CA GLY A 716 -21.44 -7.76 -10.80
C GLY A 716 -20.89 -8.62 -11.93
N ARG A 717 -21.70 -9.00 -12.93
CA ARG A 717 -21.28 -9.76 -14.12
C ARG A 717 -20.44 -8.93 -15.07
N LEU A 718 -19.73 -9.58 -15.98
CA LEU A 718 -19.10 -8.92 -17.12
C LEU A 718 -20.15 -8.47 -18.15
N PRO A 719 -20.02 -7.26 -18.74
CA PRO A 719 -20.90 -6.78 -19.78
C PRO A 719 -20.92 -7.70 -21.02
N THR A 720 -22.09 -7.80 -21.68
CA THR A 720 -22.25 -8.62 -22.90
C THR A 720 -21.31 -8.20 -24.04
N SER A 721 -20.96 -6.91 -24.12
CA SER A 721 -19.96 -6.41 -25.09
C SER A 721 -18.57 -6.99 -24.84
N VAL A 722 -18.16 -7.19 -23.59
CA VAL A 722 -16.90 -7.85 -23.21
C VAL A 722 -16.98 -9.34 -23.57
N ALA A 723 -18.09 -10.01 -23.26
CA ALA A 723 -18.29 -11.43 -23.58
C ALA A 723 -18.17 -11.66 -25.09
N PHE A 724 -18.85 -10.84 -25.91
CA PHE A 724 -18.80 -10.96 -27.37
C PHE A 724 -17.36 -10.73 -27.91
N LYS A 725 -16.74 -9.60 -27.55
CA LYS A 725 -15.38 -9.27 -27.98
C LYS A 725 -14.37 -10.35 -27.60
N SER A 726 -14.39 -10.78 -26.33
CA SER A 726 -13.44 -11.78 -25.82
C SER A 726 -13.62 -13.15 -26.44
N THR A 727 -14.87 -13.57 -26.70
CA THR A 727 -15.17 -14.84 -27.38
C THR A 727 -14.67 -14.82 -28.82
N THR A 728 -14.97 -13.72 -29.54
CA THR A 728 -14.53 -13.56 -30.95
C THR A 728 -13.00 -13.56 -31.05
N LEU A 729 -12.31 -12.78 -30.19
CA LEU A 729 -10.84 -12.72 -30.17
C LEU A 729 -10.21 -14.08 -29.84
N ALA A 730 -10.72 -14.80 -28.85
CA ALA A 730 -10.20 -16.09 -28.45
C ALA A 730 -10.40 -17.16 -29.54
N LEU A 731 -11.60 -17.22 -30.15
CA LEU A 731 -11.88 -18.14 -31.27
C LEU A 731 -11.04 -17.81 -32.49
N SER A 732 -10.96 -16.52 -32.86
CA SER A 732 -10.11 -16.09 -33.97
C SER A 732 -8.66 -16.48 -33.78
N ALA A 733 -8.11 -16.31 -32.58
CA ALA A 733 -6.74 -16.71 -32.24
C ALA A 733 -6.54 -18.22 -32.41
N CYS A 734 -7.48 -19.07 -31.93
CA CYS A 734 -7.44 -20.50 -32.09
C CYS A 734 -7.51 -20.93 -33.56
N VAL A 735 -8.45 -20.38 -34.33
CA VAL A 735 -8.64 -20.71 -35.76
C VAL A 735 -7.43 -20.29 -36.58
N LEU A 736 -6.96 -19.05 -36.43
CA LEU A 736 -5.79 -18.55 -37.15
C LEU A 736 -4.55 -19.40 -36.84
N PHE A 737 -4.35 -19.77 -35.56
CA PHE A 737 -3.21 -20.59 -35.16
C PHE A 737 -3.25 -21.97 -35.77
N VAL A 738 -4.43 -22.58 -35.93
CA VAL A 738 -4.60 -23.89 -36.60
C VAL A 738 -4.45 -23.75 -38.12
N ALA A 739 -4.92 -22.65 -38.73
CA ALA A 739 -4.91 -22.43 -40.17
C ALA A 739 -3.52 -22.06 -40.75
N ILE A 740 -2.70 -21.35 -39.97
CA ILE A 740 -1.34 -20.89 -40.43
C ILE A 740 -0.32 -22.05 -40.43
N SER A 741 -0.71 -23.24 -40.16
CA SER A 741 0.15 -24.45 -40.15
C SER A 741 -0.04 -25.28 -41.37
#